data_2e9194fe0646635d66220d3ed82f0f1f
#
_entry.id   2e9194fe0646635d66220d3ed82f0f1f
#
_cell.length_a   1.000
_cell.length_b   1.000
_cell.length_c   1.000
_cell.angle_alpha   90.00
_cell.angle_beta   90.00
_cell.angle_gamma   90.00
#
_symmetry.space_group_name_H-M   'P 1'
#
loop_
_entity.id
_entity.type
_entity.pdbx_description
1 polymer ?
#
loop_
_entity_poly.entity_id
_entity_poly.type
_entity_poly.pdbx_seq_one_letter_code
_entity_poly.pdbx_strand_id
1 'polypeptide(L)'
;MKKDFCSPLIGASIPCGVQAVDDFLKLKLGNIVLLRLPKEREEALAVVQKCIDAGVHFTLSELQERGRWKRRNDVPDREVVDEVIAKAGKWCLGRYTICESGGILYWPRGYTVGGESPYPAMPPAQDLSEAQEHFCNYLKKYLQFEREEIGDGELIAGDSALVFDYQSAAGVDSLCLEMLPGSSMLMLAGIRGTARTFDMLWGVHIAMGWYGGAKLDELWLKRWKLAIYTAYMAGTDYLYPETGHYIYAFPGAKPYAFDTPEMLRVRHELRKLYRMSKLHTRPENGPKVKIALLRGKKDGSPGLWNPYSWGQYDRCWESTGEERSWELAGEFFTRCDPFSRTDMGAFSFSGNPPCGNYDIVSAEADVSAWQKYPVLILLGPNRMDETLYAKLCEYVRNGGHLLLSLAHCNITDRRDGEAELFRNGDLRELCGFRVTRILPEDVMGGKFCRNSQFAEYEYPYSSIGIDPFWIGRRTGVEIGDCASELQICAGLSETYEDTMEKLESMPLLTEYTLGKGRVLTVTSLTPPGADSMREFYSLMMRIVAKGERDRTDLLAPSGVRYALYGEDPHKVFYILNTEFDSTQGMRLLVNDRSSKEFLLPGNEFCTLHLLNETLSLLPELPESEIVAEDNGNIRLFAVEKQQLRAENHGDTPLTFQINGQRITLLPGEVQNICIAENLPGNEELAQFCDPEFLVEPEMGNIMTRMPY
;
A
#
# COMPACT_ATOMS: atom_id res chain seq x y z
N MET A 1 -3.22 17.41 -10.09
CA MET A 1 -2.68 17.39 -11.49
C MET A 1 -3.39 16.33 -12.30
N LYS A 2 -3.96 16.64 -13.47
CA LYS A 2 -4.47 15.59 -14.37
C LYS A 2 -3.28 14.89 -15.01
N LYS A 3 -3.29 13.54 -15.02
CA LYS A 3 -2.27 12.75 -15.70
C LYS A 3 -2.32 13.02 -17.22
N ASP A 4 -1.23 13.48 -17.77
CA ASP A 4 -1.05 13.65 -19.23
C ASP A 4 0.04 12.67 -19.74
N PHE A 5 0.07 11.46 -19.16
CA PHE A 5 1.01 10.39 -19.50
C PHE A 5 0.42 9.02 -19.19
N CYS A 6 0.92 7.99 -19.89
CA CYS A 6 0.57 6.61 -19.57
C CYS A 6 1.34 6.15 -18.31
N SER A 7 0.62 5.82 -17.26
CA SER A 7 1.19 5.28 -16.01
C SER A 7 1.52 3.79 -16.11
N PRO A 8 2.54 3.31 -15.38
CA PRO A 8 3.50 4.11 -14.61
C PRO A 8 4.66 4.61 -15.47
N LEU A 9 5.24 5.75 -15.04
CA LEU A 9 6.58 6.13 -15.48
C LEU A 9 7.60 5.35 -14.67
N ILE A 10 8.62 4.82 -15.32
CA ILE A 10 9.67 4.02 -14.68
C ILE A 10 11.01 4.66 -14.97
N GLY A 11 11.89 4.74 -13.99
CA GLY A 11 13.16 5.38 -14.23
C GLY A 11 14.21 5.24 -13.13
N ALA A 12 15.05 6.24 -13.01
CA ALA A 12 16.15 6.27 -12.06
C ALA A 12 16.49 7.69 -11.60
N SER A 13 17.11 7.79 -10.44
CA SER A 13 17.89 9.01 -10.11
C SER A 13 19.13 9.06 -10.96
N ILE A 14 19.45 10.23 -11.48
CA ILE A 14 20.63 10.42 -12.35
C ILE A 14 21.58 11.47 -11.79
N PRO A 15 22.89 11.38 -12.10
CA PRO A 15 23.83 12.46 -11.82
C PRO A 15 23.40 13.78 -12.49
N CYS A 16 23.94 14.88 -12.01
CA CYS A 16 23.71 16.19 -12.59
C CYS A 16 24.36 16.31 -13.98
N GLY A 17 23.66 16.89 -14.94
CA GLY A 17 24.19 17.27 -16.25
C GLY A 17 23.60 16.52 -17.45
N VAL A 18 23.80 17.08 -18.65
CA VAL A 18 23.27 16.58 -19.92
C VAL A 18 23.74 15.16 -20.23
N GLN A 19 25.00 14.87 -19.98
CA GLN A 19 25.58 13.55 -20.22
C GLN A 19 24.86 12.44 -19.42
N ALA A 20 24.44 12.74 -18.20
CA ALA A 20 23.70 11.76 -17.39
C ALA A 20 22.34 11.38 -18.00
N VAL A 21 21.67 12.32 -18.66
CA VAL A 21 20.44 12.04 -19.41
C VAL A 21 20.75 11.15 -20.63
N ASP A 22 21.82 11.43 -21.37
CA ASP A 22 22.24 10.59 -22.50
C ASP A 22 22.59 9.16 -22.06
N ASP A 23 23.31 9.01 -20.96
CA ASP A 23 23.66 7.71 -20.40
C ASP A 23 22.41 6.95 -19.94
N PHE A 24 21.46 7.63 -19.29
CA PHE A 24 20.17 7.05 -18.89
C PHE A 24 19.40 6.49 -20.09
N LEU A 25 19.30 7.30 -21.15
CA LEU A 25 18.63 6.89 -22.39
C LEU A 25 19.33 5.71 -23.07
N LYS A 26 20.65 5.76 -23.17
CA LYS A 26 21.44 4.67 -23.76
C LYS A 26 21.32 3.38 -22.95
N LEU A 27 21.24 3.45 -21.64
CA LEU A 27 21.01 2.31 -20.74
C LEU A 27 19.59 1.78 -20.77
N LYS A 28 18.65 2.47 -21.43
CA LYS A 28 17.22 2.09 -21.56
C LYS A 28 16.53 1.84 -20.21
N LEU A 29 16.82 2.70 -19.23
CA LEU A 29 16.35 2.50 -17.84
C LEU A 29 14.93 3.00 -17.59
N GLY A 30 14.31 3.72 -18.53
CA GLY A 30 12.96 4.19 -18.35
C GLY A 30 12.63 5.49 -19.07
N ASN A 31 11.64 6.21 -18.57
CA ASN A 31 11.10 7.44 -19.13
C ASN A 31 10.82 8.54 -18.07
N ILE A 32 11.35 8.38 -16.86
CA ILE A 32 11.37 9.42 -15.83
C ILE A 32 12.72 9.44 -15.11
N VAL A 33 13.16 10.62 -14.71
CA VAL A 33 14.37 10.79 -13.90
C VAL A 33 14.11 11.67 -12.69
N LEU A 34 14.75 11.34 -11.56
CA LEU A 34 14.94 12.30 -10.48
C LEU A 34 16.14 13.17 -10.86
N LEU A 35 15.88 14.43 -11.10
CA LEU A 35 16.85 15.38 -11.63
C LEU A 35 17.33 16.35 -10.56
N ARG A 36 18.63 16.43 -10.39
CA ARG A 36 19.28 17.50 -9.65
C ARG A 36 19.67 18.61 -10.62
N LEU A 37 19.20 19.83 -10.36
CA LEU A 37 19.52 20.96 -11.21
C LEU A 37 20.97 21.42 -10.99
N PRO A 38 21.75 21.66 -12.06
CA PRO A 38 22.98 22.41 -11.98
C PRO A 38 22.74 23.82 -11.44
N LYS A 39 23.74 24.38 -10.76
CA LYS A 39 23.62 25.73 -10.21
C LYS A 39 23.55 26.80 -11.30
N GLU A 40 24.36 26.61 -12.35
CA GLU A 40 24.44 27.57 -13.43
C GLU A 40 23.21 27.52 -14.36
N ARG A 41 22.61 28.69 -14.63
CA ARG A 41 21.38 28.83 -15.39
C ARG A 41 21.41 28.10 -16.75
N GLU A 42 22.48 28.31 -17.53
CA GLU A 42 22.62 27.73 -18.87
C GLU A 42 22.66 26.20 -18.82
N GLU A 43 23.39 25.65 -17.86
CA GLU A 43 23.46 24.19 -17.66
C GLU A 43 22.14 23.61 -17.19
N ALA A 44 21.42 24.27 -16.27
CA ALA A 44 20.12 23.85 -15.81
C ALA A 44 19.08 23.80 -16.95
N LEU A 45 19.04 24.84 -17.77
CA LEU A 45 18.16 24.91 -18.94
C LEU A 45 18.53 23.88 -20.03
N ALA A 46 19.82 23.59 -20.21
CA ALA A 46 20.28 22.59 -21.16
C ALA A 46 19.87 21.17 -20.76
N VAL A 47 19.98 20.80 -19.48
CA VAL A 47 19.56 19.49 -18.97
C VAL A 47 18.05 19.30 -19.14
N VAL A 48 17.26 20.34 -18.80
CA VAL A 48 15.80 20.31 -18.95
C VAL A 48 15.41 20.19 -20.43
N GLN A 49 16.05 20.97 -21.31
CA GLN A 49 15.79 20.85 -22.75
C GLN A 49 16.09 19.43 -23.26
N LYS A 50 17.17 18.82 -22.78
CA LYS A 50 17.51 17.45 -23.14
C LYS A 50 16.43 16.45 -22.71
N CYS A 51 15.86 16.57 -21.52
CA CYS A 51 14.75 15.75 -21.07
C CYS A 51 13.52 15.93 -21.98
N ILE A 52 13.16 17.19 -22.31
CA ILE A 52 12.04 17.50 -23.19
C ILE A 52 12.23 16.88 -24.58
N ASP A 53 13.39 17.09 -25.21
CA ASP A 53 13.70 16.58 -26.55
C ASP A 53 13.67 15.04 -26.62
N ALA A 54 14.02 14.39 -25.51
CA ALA A 54 14.01 12.94 -25.38
C ALA A 54 12.64 12.36 -24.94
N GLY A 55 11.66 13.19 -24.63
CA GLY A 55 10.36 12.71 -24.12
C GLY A 55 10.45 12.09 -22.71
N VAL A 56 11.41 12.53 -21.90
CA VAL A 56 11.63 12.03 -20.52
C VAL A 56 11.00 12.98 -19.53
N HIS A 57 10.12 12.46 -18.70
CA HIS A 57 9.59 13.18 -17.55
C HIS A 57 10.65 13.30 -16.44
N PHE A 58 10.47 14.26 -15.55
CA PHE A 58 11.36 14.38 -14.40
C PHE A 58 10.65 14.96 -13.18
N THR A 59 11.19 14.62 -12.01
CA THR A 59 10.95 15.31 -10.75
C THR A 59 12.23 16.02 -10.35
N LEU A 60 12.12 17.15 -9.69
CA LEU A 60 13.28 17.87 -9.17
C LEU A 60 13.59 17.40 -7.75
N SER A 61 14.86 17.13 -7.49
CA SER A 61 15.33 16.84 -6.14
C SER A 61 15.19 18.05 -5.23
N GLU A 62 15.35 17.84 -3.91
CA GLU A 62 15.27 18.92 -2.91
C GLU A 62 16.21 20.10 -3.25
N LEU A 63 15.63 21.30 -3.29
CA LEU A 63 16.34 22.56 -3.52
C LEU A 63 16.66 23.31 -2.20
N GLN A 64 16.09 22.84 -1.10
CA GLN A 64 16.27 23.37 0.24
C GLN A 64 17.18 22.48 1.09
N GLU A 65 17.77 23.04 2.14
CA GLU A 65 18.46 22.28 3.18
C GLU A 65 17.41 21.58 4.04
N ARG A 66 17.49 20.25 4.17
CA ARG A 66 16.53 19.44 4.93
C ARG A 66 16.40 19.94 6.37
N GLY A 67 15.18 20.13 6.84
CA GLY A 67 14.87 20.61 8.19
C GLY A 67 15.29 22.06 8.49
N ARG A 68 15.89 22.76 7.54
CA ARG A 68 16.29 24.17 7.63
C ARG A 68 15.50 24.98 6.62
N TRP A 69 14.97 26.09 7.06
CA TRP A 69 14.18 27.01 6.22
C TRP A 69 15.12 27.86 5.35
N LYS A 70 15.85 27.18 4.48
CA LYS A 70 16.90 27.79 3.68
C LYS A 70 17.14 27.03 2.40
N ARG A 71 17.37 27.77 1.30
CA ARG A 71 17.80 27.21 0.03
C ARG A 71 19.24 26.66 0.16
N ARG A 72 19.52 25.56 -0.55
CA ARG A 72 20.87 25.03 -0.68
C ARG A 72 21.75 25.99 -1.49
N ASN A 73 23.05 26.02 -1.18
CA ASN A 73 24.02 26.88 -1.87
C ASN A 73 24.46 26.34 -3.23
N ASP A 74 24.15 25.07 -3.52
CA ASP A 74 24.61 24.34 -4.73
C ASP A 74 23.48 24.13 -5.75
N VAL A 75 22.34 24.80 -5.58
CA VAL A 75 21.20 24.80 -6.50
C VAL A 75 21.03 26.19 -7.13
N PRO A 76 20.30 26.29 -8.25
CA PRO A 76 20.06 27.58 -8.91
C PRO A 76 19.22 28.53 -8.04
N ASP A 77 19.26 29.80 -8.38
CA ASP A 77 18.40 30.83 -7.80
C ASP A 77 16.94 30.62 -8.20
N ARG A 78 16.02 31.22 -7.42
CA ARG A 78 14.57 31.07 -7.59
C ARG A 78 14.12 31.37 -9.03
N GLU A 79 14.59 32.45 -9.61
CA GLU A 79 14.21 32.87 -10.96
C GLU A 79 14.57 31.81 -12.01
N VAL A 80 15.70 31.11 -11.82
CA VAL A 80 16.11 30.01 -12.70
C VAL A 80 15.24 28.78 -12.49
N VAL A 81 14.85 28.48 -11.25
CA VAL A 81 13.91 27.38 -10.94
C VAL A 81 12.57 27.62 -11.60
N ASP A 82 12.04 28.82 -11.46
CA ASP A 82 10.76 29.22 -12.08
C ASP A 82 10.82 29.16 -13.61
N GLU A 83 11.94 29.59 -14.22
CA GLU A 83 12.17 29.49 -15.66
C GLU A 83 12.25 28.02 -16.13
N VAL A 84 12.93 27.16 -15.38
CA VAL A 84 13.03 25.71 -15.63
C VAL A 84 11.64 25.08 -15.62
N ILE A 85 10.84 25.35 -14.60
CA ILE A 85 9.50 24.79 -14.45
C ILE A 85 8.58 25.27 -15.57
N ALA A 86 8.59 26.58 -15.87
CA ALA A 86 7.81 27.14 -16.95
C ALA A 86 8.17 26.55 -18.33
N LYS A 87 9.47 26.35 -18.59
CA LYS A 87 9.97 25.72 -19.82
C LYS A 87 9.59 24.24 -19.91
N ALA A 88 9.68 23.50 -18.81
CA ALA A 88 9.41 22.07 -18.78
C ALA A 88 7.94 21.72 -19.00
N GLY A 89 7.02 22.55 -18.49
CA GLY A 89 5.59 22.30 -18.57
C GLY A 89 5.25 20.89 -18.07
N LYS A 90 4.56 20.10 -18.89
CA LYS A 90 4.10 18.75 -18.54
C LYS A 90 5.22 17.73 -18.25
N TRP A 91 6.45 17.99 -18.64
CA TRP A 91 7.58 17.10 -18.44
C TRP A 91 8.13 17.15 -17.02
N CYS A 92 7.88 18.25 -16.28
CA CYS A 92 8.18 18.36 -14.86
C CYS A 92 6.96 17.95 -14.03
N LEU A 93 7.05 16.87 -13.27
CA LEU A 93 5.98 16.42 -12.39
C LEU A 93 5.93 17.19 -11.07
N GLY A 94 6.95 17.95 -10.77
CA GLY A 94 7.07 18.73 -9.55
C GLY A 94 8.47 18.68 -8.92
N ARG A 95 8.61 19.33 -7.79
CA ARG A 95 9.82 19.35 -7.00
C ARG A 95 9.62 18.82 -5.60
N TYR A 96 10.59 18.11 -5.09
CA TYR A 96 10.53 17.58 -3.74
C TYR A 96 10.60 18.72 -2.71
N THR A 97 9.67 18.65 -1.77
CA THR A 97 9.59 19.50 -0.59
C THR A 97 9.51 18.64 0.66
N ILE A 98 9.26 19.12 1.81
CA ILE A 98 9.03 18.40 3.09
C ILE A 98 9.38 16.89 3.04
N CYS A 99 10.58 16.54 2.62
CA CYS A 99 10.99 15.15 2.64
C CYS A 99 11.12 14.67 4.09
N GLU A 100 10.56 13.48 4.35
CA GLU A 100 10.58 12.81 5.66
C GLU A 100 10.05 13.69 6.80
N SER A 101 8.97 14.47 6.55
CA SER A 101 8.33 15.24 7.63
C SER A 101 7.85 14.34 8.78
N GLY A 102 7.53 13.08 8.50
CA GLY A 102 7.28 12.06 9.52
C GLY A 102 8.45 11.84 10.46
N GLY A 103 9.68 12.15 10.04
CA GLY A 103 10.86 12.11 10.89
C GLY A 103 10.76 12.99 12.13
N ILE A 104 9.99 14.08 12.05
CA ILE A 104 9.65 14.92 13.20
C ILE A 104 8.91 14.12 14.28
N LEU A 105 8.08 13.18 13.87
CA LEU A 105 7.25 12.38 14.76
C LEU A 105 8.00 11.18 15.35
N TYR A 106 8.98 10.60 14.63
CA TYR A 106 9.64 9.38 15.10
C TYR A 106 11.13 9.52 15.37
N TRP A 107 11.82 10.59 14.91
CA TRP A 107 13.26 10.78 15.13
C TRP A 107 13.68 12.03 15.90
N PRO A 108 12.84 12.77 16.59
CA PRO A 108 13.17 14.13 17.06
C PRO A 108 14.34 14.21 18.04
N ARG A 109 14.78 13.08 18.62
CA ARG A 109 15.93 13.05 19.52
C ARG A 109 17.03 12.07 19.11
N GLY A 110 16.80 11.25 18.11
CA GLY A 110 17.68 10.12 17.80
C GLY A 110 18.46 10.22 16.51
N TYR A 111 18.00 11.00 15.54
CA TYR A 111 18.66 11.10 14.26
C TYR A 111 19.55 12.32 14.20
N THR A 112 20.83 12.14 14.50
CA THR A 112 21.83 13.19 14.42
C THR A 112 22.82 12.89 13.30
N VAL A 113 22.86 13.75 12.29
CA VAL A 113 23.96 13.79 11.34
C VAL A 113 24.88 14.92 11.77
N GLY A 114 26.11 14.59 12.16
CA GLY A 114 27.07 15.57 12.64
C GLY A 114 26.73 16.24 13.97
N GLY A 115 25.90 15.61 14.81
CA GLY A 115 25.54 16.09 16.15
C GLY A 115 24.29 16.97 16.23
N GLU A 116 23.69 17.34 15.09
CA GLU A 116 22.43 18.11 15.03
C GLU A 116 21.33 17.28 14.35
N SER A 117 20.14 17.25 14.96
CA SER A 117 18.98 16.68 14.28
C SER A 117 18.57 17.54 13.10
N PRO A 118 18.33 16.95 11.89
CA PRO A 118 17.81 17.69 10.76
C PRO A 118 16.35 18.12 10.97
N TYR A 119 15.66 17.55 11.95
CA TYR A 119 14.25 17.81 12.22
C TYR A 119 14.06 18.62 13.51
N PRO A 120 13.16 19.60 13.53
CA PRO A 120 12.81 20.30 14.76
C PRO A 120 12.09 19.33 15.72
N ALA A 121 12.30 19.53 17.01
CA ALA A 121 11.47 18.87 18.00
C ALA A 121 10.07 19.49 18.00
N MET A 122 9.02 18.66 18.10
CA MET A 122 7.67 19.17 18.30
C MET A 122 7.57 19.84 19.67
N PRO A 123 6.87 20.99 19.77
CA PRO A 123 6.57 21.59 21.07
C PRO A 123 5.82 20.59 21.96
N PRO A 124 6.01 20.64 23.29
CA PRO A 124 5.21 19.85 24.21
C PRO A 124 3.71 20.15 24.00
N ALA A 125 2.89 19.11 23.97
CA ALA A 125 1.45 19.22 23.83
C ALA A 125 0.74 18.65 25.07
N GLN A 126 -0.41 19.23 25.42
CA GLN A 126 -1.22 18.81 26.56
C GLN A 126 -2.24 17.72 26.17
N ASP A 127 -2.65 17.72 24.91
CA ASP A 127 -3.63 16.80 24.36
C ASP A 127 -3.39 16.51 22.86
N LEU A 128 -4.19 15.61 22.29
CA LEU A 128 -4.08 15.19 20.90
C LEU A 128 -4.38 16.31 19.90
N SER A 129 -5.30 17.22 20.24
CA SER A 129 -5.64 18.37 19.39
C SER A 129 -4.45 19.31 19.25
N GLU A 130 -3.81 19.66 20.35
CA GLU A 130 -2.64 20.55 20.36
C GLU A 130 -1.46 19.91 19.64
N ALA A 131 -1.22 18.61 19.84
CA ALA A 131 -0.15 17.88 19.15
C ALA A 131 -0.37 17.86 17.64
N GLN A 132 -1.59 17.57 17.18
CA GLN A 132 -1.96 17.61 15.76
C GLN A 132 -1.77 19.02 15.19
N GLU A 133 -2.23 20.04 15.91
CA GLU A 133 -2.12 21.43 15.47
C GLU A 133 -0.65 21.85 15.30
N HIS A 134 0.22 21.50 16.22
CA HIS A 134 1.65 21.76 16.11
C HIS A 134 2.26 21.19 14.82
N PHE A 135 1.97 19.93 14.53
CA PHE A 135 2.47 19.27 13.32
C PHE A 135 1.89 19.87 12.04
N CYS A 136 0.57 20.04 11.98
CA CYS A 136 -0.09 20.62 10.80
C CYS A 136 0.37 22.07 10.53
N ASN A 137 0.56 22.88 11.58
CA ASN A 137 1.07 24.24 11.44
C ASN A 137 2.52 24.27 10.96
N TYR A 138 3.34 23.32 11.40
CA TYR A 138 4.70 23.16 10.87
C TYR A 138 4.66 22.89 9.35
N LEU A 139 3.87 21.91 8.90
CA LEU A 139 3.75 21.59 7.48
C LEU A 139 3.29 22.79 6.66
N LYS A 140 2.23 23.48 7.07
CA LYS A 140 1.68 24.65 6.36
C LYS A 140 2.71 25.77 6.22
N LYS A 141 3.40 26.11 7.32
CA LYS A 141 4.44 27.14 7.31
C LYS A 141 5.61 26.76 6.42
N TYR A 142 5.99 25.47 6.41
CA TYR A 142 7.07 24.99 5.56
C TYR A 142 6.70 25.09 4.09
N LEU A 143 5.50 24.70 3.69
CA LEU A 143 5.01 24.84 2.33
C LEU A 143 4.91 26.31 1.88
N GLN A 144 4.52 27.21 2.79
CA GLN A 144 4.54 28.63 2.51
C GLN A 144 5.95 29.13 2.20
N PHE A 145 6.92 28.75 3.05
CA PHE A 145 8.35 29.06 2.80
C PHE A 145 8.82 28.53 1.44
N GLU A 146 8.46 27.30 1.08
CA GLU A 146 8.82 26.69 -0.19
C GLU A 146 8.31 27.50 -1.39
N ARG A 147 7.06 27.98 -1.34
CA ARG A 147 6.48 28.78 -2.42
C ARG A 147 7.04 30.21 -2.47
N GLU A 148 7.35 30.79 -1.33
CA GLU A 148 7.85 32.16 -1.25
C GLU A 148 9.34 32.28 -1.57
N GLU A 149 10.18 31.33 -1.12
CA GLU A 149 11.64 31.47 -1.13
C GLU A 149 12.35 30.53 -2.12
N ILE A 150 11.74 29.37 -2.44
CA ILE A 150 12.42 28.36 -3.25
C ILE A 150 12.04 28.46 -4.73
N GLY A 151 10.75 28.56 -5.03
CA GLY A 151 10.22 28.72 -6.38
C GLY A 151 8.81 28.18 -6.56
N ASP A 152 8.27 28.43 -7.74
CA ASP A 152 6.95 27.97 -8.16
C ASP A 152 6.93 26.45 -8.50
N GLY A 153 5.80 25.98 -8.95
CA GLY A 153 5.57 24.61 -9.42
C GLY A 153 4.93 23.69 -8.38
N GLU A 154 4.60 22.51 -8.84
CA GLU A 154 3.96 21.48 -8.03
C GLU A 154 4.90 20.96 -6.94
N LEU A 155 4.39 20.86 -5.72
CA LEU A 155 5.16 20.40 -4.56
C LEU A 155 4.90 18.92 -4.30
N ILE A 156 5.97 18.13 -4.25
CA ILE A 156 5.93 16.70 -3.97
C ILE A 156 6.37 16.47 -2.53
N ALA A 157 5.50 15.96 -1.66
CA ALA A 157 5.92 15.50 -0.34
C ALA A 157 6.47 14.07 -0.42
N GLY A 158 7.72 13.89 -0.01
CA GLY A 158 8.37 12.58 0.10
C GLY A 158 8.42 12.12 1.55
N ASP A 159 7.88 10.94 1.88
CA ASP A 159 7.91 10.42 3.25
C ASP A 159 7.92 8.89 3.31
N SER A 160 8.46 8.36 4.40
CA SER A 160 8.48 6.94 4.73
C SER A 160 7.48 6.57 5.84
N ALA A 161 6.68 7.53 6.31
CA ALA A 161 5.75 7.36 7.43
C ALA A 161 4.29 7.60 7.02
N LEU A 162 3.36 7.20 7.89
CA LEU A 162 1.91 7.41 7.71
C LEU A 162 1.52 8.86 8.04
N VAL A 163 1.95 9.82 7.20
CA VAL A 163 1.64 11.25 7.37
C VAL A 163 1.06 11.89 6.11
N PHE A 164 0.78 11.10 5.10
CA PHE A 164 0.34 11.56 3.78
C PHE A 164 -0.94 12.37 3.81
N ASP A 165 -1.90 12.01 4.65
CA ASP A 165 -3.15 12.75 4.85
C ASP A 165 -2.92 14.13 5.44
N TYR A 166 -2.00 14.27 6.40
CA TYR A 166 -1.61 15.58 6.95
C TYR A 166 -0.85 16.44 5.93
N GLN A 167 0.02 15.83 5.14
CA GLN A 167 0.73 16.52 4.05
C GLN A 167 -0.26 17.02 3.00
N SER A 168 -1.23 16.19 2.61
CA SER A 168 -2.31 16.58 1.68
C SER A 168 -3.17 17.71 2.23
N ALA A 169 -3.56 17.64 3.50
CA ALA A 169 -4.31 18.69 4.19
C ALA A 169 -3.51 20.00 4.37
N ALA A 170 -2.18 19.92 4.40
CA ALA A 170 -1.32 21.11 4.43
C ALA A 170 -1.19 21.79 3.07
N GLY A 171 -1.51 21.13 1.96
CA GLY A 171 -1.55 21.68 0.61
C GLY A 171 -0.36 21.32 -0.28
N VAL A 172 0.19 20.11 -0.15
CA VAL A 172 1.07 19.56 -1.18
C VAL A 172 0.24 19.17 -2.42
N ASP A 173 0.88 19.17 -3.58
CA ASP A 173 0.21 18.91 -4.85
C ASP A 173 0.27 17.44 -5.25
N SER A 174 1.30 16.70 -4.81
CA SER A 174 1.47 15.27 -5.01
C SER A 174 2.27 14.61 -3.90
N LEU A 175 2.24 13.29 -3.86
CA LEU A 175 2.86 12.48 -2.83
C LEU A 175 3.91 11.55 -3.41
N CYS A 176 4.93 11.22 -2.63
CA CYS A 176 5.89 10.18 -2.97
C CYS A 176 6.24 9.35 -1.72
N LEU A 177 6.08 8.04 -1.81
CA LEU A 177 6.55 7.15 -0.77
C LEU A 177 8.05 6.94 -0.90
N GLU A 178 8.80 7.28 0.14
CA GLU A 178 10.14 6.75 0.33
C GLU A 178 10.01 5.31 0.86
N MET A 179 10.15 4.35 -0.05
CA MET A 179 9.92 2.96 0.30
C MET A 179 11.16 2.36 0.96
N LEU A 180 11.08 2.20 2.27
CA LEU A 180 12.11 1.62 3.12
C LEU A 180 11.77 0.17 3.49
N PRO A 181 12.75 -0.62 3.99
CA PRO A 181 12.45 -1.85 4.72
C PRO A 181 11.56 -1.58 5.94
N GLY A 182 10.67 -2.50 6.24
CA GLY A 182 9.71 -2.37 7.33
C GLY A 182 8.30 -2.70 6.86
N SER A 183 7.31 -1.93 7.26
CA SER A 183 5.89 -2.16 6.89
C SER A 183 5.53 -1.54 5.53
N SER A 184 6.26 -1.87 4.47
CA SER A 184 6.07 -1.28 3.13
C SER A 184 4.63 -1.40 2.62
N MET A 185 3.94 -2.51 2.91
CA MET A 185 2.55 -2.70 2.50
C MET A 185 1.60 -1.74 3.21
N LEU A 186 1.83 -1.47 4.49
CA LEU A 186 1.08 -0.49 5.26
C LEU A 186 1.27 0.92 4.69
N MET A 187 2.51 1.28 4.37
CA MET A 187 2.85 2.59 3.79
C MET A 187 2.27 2.77 2.39
N LEU A 188 2.33 1.73 1.55
CA LEU A 188 1.68 1.73 0.22
C LEU A 188 0.16 1.86 0.32
N ALA A 189 -0.46 1.20 1.29
CA ALA A 189 -1.90 1.35 1.55
C ALA A 189 -2.24 2.78 2.01
N GLY A 190 -1.38 3.40 2.82
CA GLY A 190 -1.52 4.78 3.29
C GLY A 190 -1.44 5.80 2.17
N ILE A 191 -0.38 5.76 1.37
CA ILE A 191 -0.21 6.73 0.28
C ILE A 191 -1.27 6.54 -0.81
N ARG A 192 -1.57 5.29 -1.21
CA ARG A 192 -2.58 5.01 -2.23
C ARG A 192 -3.97 5.42 -1.77
N GLY A 193 -4.34 5.12 -0.52
CA GLY A 193 -5.62 5.51 0.07
C GLY A 193 -5.76 7.04 0.13
N THR A 194 -4.72 7.75 0.54
CA THR A 194 -4.69 9.22 0.54
C THR A 194 -4.79 9.78 -0.88
N ALA A 195 -3.99 9.28 -1.82
CA ALA A 195 -4.01 9.75 -3.19
C ALA A 195 -5.40 9.56 -3.85
N ARG A 196 -6.06 8.42 -3.60
CA ARG A 196 -7.42 8.15 -4.09
C ARG A 196 -8.49 9.02 -3.42
N THR A 197 -8.28 9.37 -2.16
CA THR A 197 -9.20 10.22 -1.40
C THR A 197 -9.18 11.65 -1.92
N PHE A 198 -8.01 12.20 -2.21
CA PHE A 198 -7.80 13.59 -2.57
C PHE A 198 -7.51 13.81 -4.07
N ASP A 199 -7.66 12.78 -4.89
CA ASP A 199 -7.38 12.79 -6.35
C ASP A 199 -5.99 13.34 -6.68
N MET A 200 -4.97 12.76 -6.03
CA MET A 200 -3.58 13.21 -6.14
C MET A 200 -2.73 12.25 -6.98
N LEU A 201 -1.74 12.81 -7.66
CA LEU A 201 -0.63 12.04 -8.23
C LEU A 201 0.24 11.48 -7.11
N TRP A 202 0.72 10.23 -7.26
CA TRP A 202 1.62 9.65 -6.29
C TRP A 202 2.70 8.77 -6.91
N GLY A 203 3.88 8.83 -6.34
CA GLY A 203 5.04 8.08 -6.76
C GLY A 203 5.64 7.22 -5.65
N VAL A 204 6.64 6.44 -6.05
CA VAL A 204 7.50 5.70 -5.12
C VAL A 204 8.96 5.93 -5.49
N HIS A 205 9.75 6.42 -4.56
CA HIS A 205 11.18 6.29 -4.65
C HIS A 205 11.67 5.18 -3.70
N ILE A 206 12.53 4.32 -4.22
CA ILE A 206 12.94 3.12 -3.52
C ILE A 206 14.28 3.39 -2.86
N ALA A 207 14.29 3.46 -1.53
CA ALA A 207 15.47 3.81 -0.73
C ALA A 207 16.38 2.59 -0.50
N MET A 208 17.09 2.21 -1.55
CA MET A 208 17.87 0.97 -1.62
C MET A 208 18.96 0.85 -0.56
N GLY A 209 19.45 1.95 -0.05
CA GLY A 209 20.50 1.96 0.97
C GLY A 209 20.13 1.32 2.29
N TRP A 210 18.84 1.27 2.58
CA TRP A 210 18.30 0.84 3.86
C TRP A 210 17.83 -0.62 3.88
N TYR A 211 17.93 -1.36 2.78
CA TYR A 211 17.32 -2.69 2.66
C TYR A 211 18.08 -3.81 3.38
N GLY A 212 19.05 -3.50 4.21
CA GLY A 212 19.81 -4.49 4.97
C GLY A 212 20.62 -5.45 4.10
N GLY A 213 21.39 -6.32 4.73
CA GLY A 213 22.37 -7.15 4.06
C GLY A 213 23.63 -6.37 3.64
N ALA A 214 24.61 -7.07 3.10
CA ALA A 214 25.73 -6.41 2.43
C ALA A 214 25.24 -5.82 1.11
N LYS A 215 25.72 -4.63 0.77
CA LYS A 215 25.31 -3.96 -0.48
C LYS A 215 25.67 -4.82 -1.68
N LEU A 216 24.70 -5.00 -2.59
CA LEU A 216 24.80 -5.81 -3.79
C LEU A 216 25.09 -7.29 -3.53
N ASP A 217 24.89 -7.79 -2.30
CA ASP A 217 24.83 -9.25 -2.08
C ASP A 217 23.54 -9.85 -2.67
N GLU A 218 23.45 -11.17 -2.67
CA GLU A 218 22.30 -11.88 -3.24
C GLU A 218 20.99 -11.52 -2.52
N LEU A 219 21.02 -11.33 -1.21
CA LEU A 219 19.87 -10.95 -0.42
C LEU A 219 19.37 -9.53 -0.82
N TRP A 220 20.29 -8.60 -0.97
CA TRP A 220 19.97 -7.24 -1.38
C TRP A 220 19.38 -7.20 -2.80
N LEU A 221 19.91 -7.99 -3.73
CA LEU A 221 19.40 -8.08 -5.11
C LEU A 221 17.99 -8.69 -5.15
N LYS A 222 17.72 -9.71 -4.34
CA LYS A 222 16.37 -10.26 -4.21
C LYS A 222 15.38 -9.23 -3.66
N ARG A 223 15.77 -8.47 -2.65
CA ARG A 223 14.96 -7.38 -2.08
C ARG A 223 14.72 -6.24 -3.09
N TRP A 224 15.73 -5.90 -3.86
CA TRP A 224 15.58 -4.92 -4.95
C TRP A 224 14.51 -5.36 -5.95
N LYS A 225 14.55 -6.59 -6.41
CA LYS A 225 13.54 -7.13 -7.32
C LYS A 225 12.15 -7.06 -6.72
N LEU A 226 11.98 -7.48 -5.47
CA LEU A 226 10.68 -7.37 -4.79
C LEU A 226 10.20 -5.92 -4.70
N ALA A 227 11.09 -4.98 -4.40
CA ALA A 227 10.73 -3.58 -4.22
C ALA A 227 10.14 -2.95 -5.49
N ILE A 228 10.79 -3.13 -6.64
CA ILE A 228 10.31 -2.53 -7.91
C ILE A 228 8.96 -3.13 -8.35
N TYR A 229 8.78 -4.44 -8.22
CA TYR A 229 7.51 -5.08 -8.60
C TYR A 229 6.39 -4.78 -7.61
N THR A 230 6.69 -4.70 -6.31
CA THR A 230 5.70 -4.30 -5.29
C THR A 230 5.21 -2.87 -5.54
N ALA A 231 6.10 -1.93 -5.81
CA ALA A 231 5.73 -0.56 -6.16
C ALA A 231 4.88 -0.51 -7.44
N TYR A 232 5.28 -1.25 -8.48
CA TYR A 232 4.54 -1.32 -9.73
C TYR A 232 3.11 -1.83 -9.53
N MET A 233 2.96 -2.98 -8.86
CA MET A 233 1.65 -3.60 -8.67
C MET A 233 0.77 -2.87 -7.63
N ALA A 234 1.34 -2.00 -6.80
CA ALA A 234 0.56 -1.16 -5.89
C ALA A 234 -0.22 -0.03 -6.59
N GLY A 235 0.12 0.30 -7.84
CA GLY A 235 -0.62 1.31 -8.60
C GLY A 235 0.04 2.67 -8.67
N THR A 236 1.31 2.78 -8.32
CA THR A 236 2.06 4.04 -8.39
C THR A 236 2.03 4.67 -9.78
N ASP A 237 2.02 5.99 -9.86
CA ASP A 237 2.06 6.72 -11.13
C ASP A 237 3.46 6.82 -11.70
N TYR A 238 4.46 6.84 -10.83
CA TYR A 238 5.86 6.77 -11.21
C TYR A 238 6.68 6.07 -10.13
N LEU A 239 7.79 5.45 -10.55
CA LEU A 239 8.72 4.82 -9.64
C LEU A 239 10.17 4.93 -10.14
N TYR A 240 11.08 5.11 -9.23
CA TYR A 240 12.51 5.06 -9.46
C TYR A 240 13.26 4.76 -8.15
N PRO A 241 14.50 4.22 -8.22
CA PRO A 241 15.33 4.12 -7.04
C PRO A 241 15.83 5.51 -6.61
N GLU A 242 16.01 5.69 -5.32
CA GLU A 242 16.54 6.91 -4.70
C GLU A 242 17.91 7.28 -5.27
N THR A 243 18.76 6.30 -5.51
CA THR A 243 20.08 6.47 -6.10
C THR A 243 20.13 5.92 -7.51
N GLY A 244 20.93 6.57 -8.36
CA GLY A 244 21.09 6.17 -9.75
C GLY A 244 21.67 4.76 -9.92
N HIS A 245 21.28 4.10 -10.99
CA HIS A 245 21.72 2.74 -11.31
C HIS A 245 23.03 2.68 -12.07
N TYR A 246 23.69 3.79 -12.20
CA TYR A 246 25.06 3.83 -12.72
C TYR A 246 26.05 3.42 -11.64
N ILE A 247 25.86 4.02 -10.46
CA ILE A 247 26.73 3.87 -9.31
C ILE A 247 25.86 3.99 -8.07
N TYR A 248 26.04 3.08 -7.16
CA TYR A 248 25.49 3.23 -5.83
C TYR A 248 26.52 3.91 -4.93
N ALA A 249 26.28 5.12 -4.51
CA ALA A 249 27.12 5.82 -3.55
C ALA A 249 26.26 6.30 -2.37
N PHE A 250 26.63 5.86 -1.18
CA PHE A 250 26.21 6.49 0.06
C PHE A 250 27.21 7.58 0.44
N PRO A 251 26.83 8.63 1.15
CA PRO A 251 27.79 9.54 1.72
C PRO A 251 28.88 8.77 2.47
N GLY A 252 30.15 8.93 2.05
CA GLY A 252 31.30 8.21 2.60
C GLY A 252 31.50 6.75 2.14
N ALA A 253 30.65 6.19 1.31
CA ALA A 253 30.86 4.88 0.71
C ALA A 253 31.68 4.98 -0.58
N LYS A 254 32.49 3.94 -0.86
CA LYS A 254 33.13 3.83 -2.17
C LYS A 254 32.08 3.53 -3.23
N PRO A 255 32.10 4.19 -4.40
CA PRO A 255 31.22 3.84 -5.50
C PRO A 255 31.49 2.39 -5.95
N TYR A 256 30.43 1.65 -6.30
CA TYR A 256 30.60 0.35 -6.94
C TYR A 256 31.03 0.53 -8.39
N ALA A 257 31.79 -0.43 -8.90
CA ALA A 257 32.12 -0.43 -10.30
C ALA A 257 30.86 -0.62 -11.14
N PHE A 258 30.75 0.14 -12.21
CA PHE A 258 29.56 0.18 -13.06
C PHE A 258 29.22 -1.17 -13.72
N ASP A 259 30.23 -1.92 -14.08
CA ASP A 259 30.19 -3.15 -14.86
C ASP A 259 30.25 -4.43 -14.01
N THR A 260 30.07 -4.32 -12.71
CA THR A 260 30.00 -5.54 -11.87
C THR A 260 28.76 -6.38 -12.22
N PRO A 261 28.83 -7.70 -12.09
CA PRO A 261 27.69 -8.58 -12.36
C PRO A 261 26.42 -8.18 -11.58
N GLU A 262 26.59 -7.69 -10.36
CA GLU A 262 25.49 -7.23 -9.51
C GLU A 262 24.81 -5.98 -10.07
N MET A 263 25.59 -4.99 -10.49
CA MET A 263 25.05 -3.75 -11.09
C MET A 263 24.38 -4.04 -12.44
N LEU A 264 24.91 -4.96 -13.21
CA LEU A 264 24.26 -5.44 -14.44
C LEU A 264 22.89 -6.07 -14.15
N ARG A 265 22.79 -6.88 -13.10
CA ARG A 265 21.51 -7.49 -12.67
C ARG A 265 20.50 -6.44 -12.21
N VAL A 266 20.94 -5.44 -11.45
CA VAL A 266 20.08 -4.33 -11.00
C VAL A 266 19.45 -3.61 -12.20
N ARG A 267 20.27 -3.24 -13.19
CA ARG A 267 19.80 -2.57 -14.41
C ARG A 267 18.96 -3.48 -15.29
N HIS A 268 19.31 -4.76 -15.36
CA HIS A 268 18.54 -5.75 -16.13
C HIS A 268 17.09 -5.85 -15.61
N GLU A 269 16.89 -5.98 -14.31
CA GLU A 269 15.56 -6.05 -13.71
C GLU A 269 14.75 -4.75 -13.95
N LEU A 270 15.40 -3.59 -13.88
CA LEU A 270 14.72 -2.33 -14.19
C LEU A 270 14.30 -2.23 -15.66
N ARG A 271 15.19 -2.63 -16.59
CA ARG A 271 14.86 -2.70 -18.03
C ARG A 271 13.72 -3.69 -18.31
N LYS A 272 13.73 -4.84 -17.62
CA LYS A 272 12.67 -5.85 -17.73
C LYS A 272 11.33 -5.27 -17.31
N LEU A 273 11.26 -4.59 -16.16
CA LEU A 273 10.06 -3.92 -15.69
C LEU A 273 9.61 -2.82 -16.66
N TYR A 274 10.54 -1.97 -17.13
CA TYR A 274 10.22 -0.91 -18.09
C TYR A 274 9.69 -1.47 -19.41
N ARG A 275 10.36 -2.49 -19.99
CA ARG A 275 9.89 -3.20 -21.18
C ARG A 275 8.48 -3.75 -20.98
N MET A 276 8.24 -4.45 -19.87
CA MET A 276 6.92 -5.00 -19.54
C MET A 276 5.85 -3.89 -19.50
N SER A 277 6.13 -2.77 -18.85
CA SER A 277 5.19 -1.65 -18.76
C SER A 277 4.83 -1.02 -20.10
N LYS A 278 5.70 -1.15 -21.11
CA LYS A 278 5.46 -0.67 -22.49
C LYS A 278 4.70 -1.67 -23.33
N LEU A 279 5.03 -2.96 -23.21
CA LEU A 279 4.35 -4.03 -23.94
C LEU A 279 2.94 -4.30 -23.41
N HIS A 280 2.74 -4.08 -22.12
CA HIS A 280 1.49 -4.38 -21.42
C HIS A 280 1.04 -3.18 -20.60
N THR A 281 0.21 -2.35 -21.21
CA THR A 281 -0.34 -1.18 -20.54
C THR A 281 -1.14 -1.62 -19.31
N ARG A 282 -0.70 -1.16 -18.15
CA ARG A 282 -1.42 -1.40 -16.90
C ARG A 282 -2.78 -0.68 -16.96
N PRO A 283 -3.91 -1.37 -16.63
CA PRO A 283 -5.20 -0.72 -16.60
C PRO A 283 -5.21 0.50 -15.68
N GLU A 284 -5.92 1.54 -16.09
CA GLU A 284 -6.08 2.77 -15.32
C GLU A 284 -6.83 2.53 -14.00
N ASN A 285 -6.88 3.55 -13.14
CA ASN A 285 -7.55 3.54 -11.82
C ASN A 285 -6.88 2.70 -10.73
N GLY A 286 -5.71 2.13 -10.98
CA GLY A 286 -4.97 1.36 -9.99
C GLY A 286 -5.60 -0.01 -9.68
N PRO A 287 -5.09 -0.72 -8.66
CA PRO A 287 -5.60 -2.01 -8.27
C PRO A 287 -6.99 -1.91 -7.65
N LYS A 288 -7.80 -2.97 -7.79
CA LYS A 288 -9.04 -3.13 -7.04
C LYS A 288 -8.74 -3.20 -5.55
N VAL A 289 -9.57 -2.53 -4.77
CA VAL A 289 -9.50 -2.54 -3.31
C VAL A 289 -10.92 -2.60 -2.74
N LYS A 290 -11.18 -3.59 -1.92
CA LYS A 290 -12.49 -3.81 -1.30
C LYS A 290 -12.57 -3.29 0.14
N ILE A 291 -11.42 -3.16 0.79
CA ILE A 291 -11.31 -2.87 2.21
C ILE A 291 -10.55 -1.58 2.40
N ALA A 292 -11.14 -0.66 3.15
CA ALA A 292 -10.43 0.51 3.65
C ALA A 292 -10.28 0.43 5.18
N LEU A 293 -9.09 0.76 5.67
CA LEU A 293 -8.82 0.98 7.08
C LEU A 293 -8.95 2.47 7.36
N LEU A 294 -9.86 2.84 8.25
CA LEU A 294 -10.10 4.26 8.57
C LEU A 294 -9.09 4.74 9.62
N ARG A 295 -8.33 5.75 9.26
CA ARG A 295 -7.42 6.45 10.16
C ARG A 295 -8.10 7.62 10.82
N GLY A 296 -8.07 7.63 12.15
CA GLY A 296 -8.67 8.69 12.95
C GLY A 296 -8.01 10.05 12.73
N LYS A 297 -8.77 11.12 12.90
CA LYS A 297 -8.35 12.51 12.69
C LYS A 297 -7.12 12.92 13.52
N LYS A 298 -6.99 12.39 14.74
CA LYS A 298 -5.95 12.73 15.70
C LYS A 298 -4.93 11.60 15.90
N ASP A 299 -4.81 10.72 14.91
CA ASP A 299 -3.87 9.61 14.94
C ASP A 299 -2.46 10.08 14.58
N GLY A 300 -1.63 10.27 15.59
CA GLY A 300 -0.22 10.64 15.43
C GLY A 300 0.74 9.47 15.30
N SER A 301 0.23 8.27 15.01
CA SER A 301 1.08 7.12 14.75
C SER A 301 1.79 7.29 13.40
N PRO A 302 3.13 7.33 13.38
CA PRO A 302 3.89 7.43 12.13
C PRO A 302 4.03 6.10 11.40
N GLY A 303 3.39 5.05 11.89
CA GLY A 303 3.67 3.68 11.54
C GLY A 303 4.45 2.98 12.65
N LEU A 304 5.07 1.86 12.37
CA LEU A 304 5.58 0.93 13.40
C LEU A 304 6.93 1.30 14.06
N TRP A 305 7.41 2.51 13.86
CA TRP A 305 8.79 2.86 14.20
C TRP A 305 9.00 3.45 15.59
N ASN A 306 7.96 4.07 16.16
CA ASN A 306 8.13 4.84 17.37
C ASN A 306 7.20 4.35 18.49
N PRO A 307 7.72 4.09 19.68
CA PRO A 307 6.90 3.80 20.85
C PRO A 307 6.10 5.00 21.37
N TYR A 308 6.24 6.19 20.78
CA TYR A 308 5.54 7.41 21.20
C TYR A 308 4.71 8.00 20.06
N SER A 309 3.60 8.65 20.41
CA SER A 309 2.74 9.35 19.44
C SER A 309 3.13 10.82 19.28
N TRP A 310 2.90 11.40 18.10
CA TRP A 310 3.05 12.82 17.80
C TRP A 310 4.44 13.42 18.07
N GLY A 311 5.49 12.62 18.15
CA GLY A 311 6.83 13.11 18.49
C GLY A 311 6.95 13.62 19.91
N GLN A 312 6.00 13.31 20.78
CA GLN A 312 6.03 13.58 22.21
C GLN A 312 6.72 12.43 22.95
N TYR A 313 7.46 12.73 24.03
CA TYR A 313 8.33 11.73 24.69
C TYR A 313 8.02 11.51 26.16
N ASP A 314 6.97 12.12 26.67
CA ASP A 314 6.52 11.86 28.02
C ASP A 314 5.75 10.53 28.09
N ARG A 315 5.73 9.92 29.28
CA ARG A 315 5.14 8.59 29.48
C ARG A 315 3.69 8.48 29.02
N CYS A 316 2.89 9.53 29.13
CA CYS A 316 1.50 9.55 28.67
C CYS A 316 1.37 9.44 27.13
N TRP A 317 2.45 9.66 26.40
CA TRP A 317 2.48 9.55 24.94
C TRP A 317 3.02 8.21 24.43
N GLU A 318 3.38 7.28 25.34
CA GLU A 318 3.75 5.92 24.95
C GLU A 318 2.60 5.25 24.16
N SER A 319 2.96 4.44 23.17
CA SER A 319 2.01 3.69 22.36
C SER A 319 1.19 2.74 23.22
N THR A 320 -0.11 2.79 23.07
CA THR A 320 -1.10 1.96 23.76
C THR A 320 -1.68 0.91 22.82
N GLY A 321 -2.70 0.18 23.27
CA GLY A 321 -3.49 -0.68 22.40
C GLY A 321 -4.20 0.06 21.26
N GLU A 322 -4.37 1.40 21.36
CA GLU A 322 -4.92 2.21 20.27
C GLU A 322 -3.93 2.24 19.09
N GLU A 323 -2.69 2.69 19.31
CA GLU A 323 -1.67 2.75 18.24
C GLU A 323 -1.25 1.37 17.77
N ARG A 324 -1.10 0.40 18.68
CA ARG A 324 -0.74 -0.99 18.33
C ARG A 324 -1.80 -1.68 17.48
N SER A 325 -3.02 -1.15 17.37
CA SER A 325 -4.03 -1.72 16.47
C SER A 325 -3.63 -1.67 15.00
N TRP A 326 -2.72 -0.77 14.60
CA TRP A 326 -2.16 -0.78 13.24
C TRP A 326 -1.37 -2.04 12.90
N GLU A 327 -0.86 -2.76 13.89
CA GLU A 327 -0.22 -4.05 13.68
C GLU A 327 -1.21 -5.10 13.14
N LEU A 328 -2.52 -4.92 13.39
CA LEU A 328 -3.57 -5.80 12.88
C LEU A 328 -3.73 -5.71 11.35
N ALA A 329 -3.27 -4.65 10.73
CA ALA A 329 -3.20 -4.58 9.27
C ALA A 329 -2.36 -5.73 8.67
N GLY A 330 -1.41 -6.27 9.43
CA GLY A 330 -0.67 -7.48 9.08
C GLY A 330 -1.53 -8.74 8.94
N GLU A 331 -2.78 -8.72 9.40
CA GLU A 331 -3.72 -9.83 9.22
C GLU A 331 -4.12 -10.03 7.75
N PHE A 332 -4.05 -9.00 6.93
CA PHE A 332 -4.30 -9.10 5.49
C PHE A 332 -3.06 -9.53 4.69
N PHE A 333 -1.88 -9.23 5.22
CA PHE A 333 -0.61 -9.65 4.66
C PHE A 333 0.21 -10.25 5.79
N THR A 334 1.03 -11.23 5.52
CA THR A 334 1.96 -11.69 6.55
C THR A 334 2.79 -10.53 7.04
N ARG A 335 3.12 -10.54 8.32
CA ARG A 335 4.11 -9.62 8.91
C ARG A 335 5.50 -9.75 8.28
N CYS A 336 5.73 -10.79 7.48
CA CYS A 336 6.91 -10.90 6.67
C CYS A 336 6.90 -9.78 5.64
N ASP A 337 7.50 -8.68 5.99
CA ASP A 337 7.80 -7.64 5.04
C ASP A 337 8.78 -8.21 4.01
N PRO A 338 8.47 -8.13 2.72
CA PRO A 338 9.36 -8.64 1.68
C PRO A 338 10.76 -8.02 1.71
N PHE A 339 10.92 -6.88 2.40
CA PHE A 339 12.18 -6.18 2.49
C PHE A 339 12.94 -6.44 3.80
N SER A 340 12.27 -6.66 4.90
CA SER A 340 12.90 -6.84 6.21
C SER A 340 13.06 -8.30 6.63
N ARG A 341 12.26 -9.20 6.08
CA ARG A 341 12.25 -10.62 6.43
C ARG A 341 12.35 -10.89 7.94
N THR A 342 11.64 -10.13 8.71
CA THR A 342 11.42 -10.52 10.09
C THR A 342 10.51 -11.72 10.06
N ASP A 343 11.09 -12.92 10.25
CA ASP A 343 10.35 -14.15 10.49
C ASP A 343 9.52 -13.99 11.76
N MET A 344 8.49 -13.22 11.66
CA MET A 344 7.43 -13.21 12.66
C MET A 344 6.57 -14.47 12.46
N GLY A 345 7.23 -15.59 12.23
CA GLY A 345 6.76 -16.94 12.05
C GLY A 345 5.30 -17.17 12.29
N ALA A 346 4.78 -18.18 11.78
CA ALA A 346 3.63 -18.93 12.30
C ALA A 346 2.25 -18.25 12.42
N PHE A 347 2.07 -16.95 12.39
CA PHE A 347 0.75 -16.33 12.37
C PHE A 347 0.22 -16.12 10.96
N SER A 348 0.39 -17.10 10.11
CA SER A 348 -0.12 -17.15 8.75
C SER A 348 -1.65 -17.37 8.69
N PHE A 349 -2.39 -16.72 9.57
CA PHE A 349 -3.85 -16.71 9.48
C PHE A 349 -4.37 -15.75 8.40
N SER A 350 -3.53 -14.87 7.95
CA SER A 350 -3.90 -13.92 6.94
C SER A 350 -3.75 -14.54 5.57
N GLY A 351 -4.82 -14.84 4.93
CA GLY A 351 -4.82 -14.86 3.49
C GLY A 351 -4.57 -13.43 2.98
N ASN A 352 -4.42 -13.27 1.69
CA ASN A 352 -4.51 -11.95 1.09
C ASN A 352 -5.94 -11.41 1.24
N PRO A 353 -6.15 -10.08 1.41
CA PRO A 353 -7.46 -9.49 1.36
C PRO A 353 -8.08 -9.67 -0.04
N PRO A 354 -9.38 -9.48 -0.20
CA PRO A 354 -10.02 -9.51 -1.51
C PRO A 354 -9.29 -8.62 -2.51
N CYS A 355 -9.03 -9.14 -3.70
CA CYS A 355 -8.23 -8.49 -4.74
C CYS A 355 -6.76 -8.22 -4.35
N GLY A 356 -6.29 -8.75 -3.25
CA GLY A 356 -4.91 -8.66 -2.77
C GLY A 356 -4.51 -7.35 -2.11
N ASN A 357 -5.43 -6.40 -1.92
CA ASN A 357 -5.11 -5.06 -1.42
C ASN A 357 -6.10 -4.53 -0.38
N TYR A 358 -5.61 -3.61 0.44
CA TYR A 358 -6.41 -2.69 1.25
C TYR A 358 -5.84 -1.28 1.14
N ASP A 359 -6.65 -0.26 1.45
CA ASP A 359 -6.22 1.12 1.54
C ASP A 359 -6.37 1.67 2.96
N ILE A 360 -5.60 2.70 3.30
CA ILE A 360 -5.84 3.48 4.51
C ILE A 360 -6.41 4.83 4.07
N VAL A 361 -7.57 5.16 4.61
CA VAL A 361 -8.29 6.38 4.26
C VAL A 361 -8.47 7.27 5.49
N SER A 362 -8.44 8.58 5.29
CA SER A 362 -8.59 9.55 6.38
C SER A 362 -10.04 9.68 6.83
N ALA A 363 -10.26 9.85 8.13
CA ALA A 363 -11.54 10.27 8.70
C ALA A 363 -11.99 11.67 8.24
N GLU A 364 -11.06 12.50 7.74
CA GLU A 364 -11.33 13.81 7.14
C GLU A 364 -11.92 13.73 5.73
N ALA A 365 -11.76 12.58 5.05
CA ALA A 365 -12.26 12.38 3.69
C ALA A 365 -13.78 12.55 3.58
N ASP A 366 -14.26 12.93 2.41
CA ASP A 366 -15.69 12.92 2.13
C ASP A 366 -16.24 11.49 2.07
N VAL A 367 -17.51 11.32 2.42
CA VAL A 367 -18.18 10.00 2.38
C VAL A 367 -18.12 9.39 0.99
N SER A 368 -18.15 10.18 -0.07
CA SER A 368 -18.02 9.71 -1.46
C SER A 368 -16.70 8.97 -1.73
N ALA A 369 -15.62 9.31 -1.04
CA ALA A 369 -14.36 8.58 -1.11
C ALA A 369 -14.47 7.21 -0.42
N TRP A 370 -15.16 7.12 0.72
CA TRP A 370 -15.37 5.86 1.44
C TRP A 370 -16.34 4.93 0.72
N GLN A 371 -17.33 5.47 0.00
CA GLN A 371 -18.31 4.69 -0.78
C GLN A 371 -17.67 3.86 -1.91
N LYS A 372 -16.42 4.12 -2.24
CA LYS A 372 -15.64 3.29 -3.19
C LYS A 372 -15.26 1.93 -2.61
N TYR A 373 -15.36 1.76 -1.29
CA TYR A 373 -14.98 0.55 -0.56
C TYR A 373 -16.21 -0.09 0.06
N PRO A 374 -16.51 -1.36 -0.24
CA PRO A 374 -17.60 -2.10 0.42
C PRO A 374 -17.45 -2.21 1.93
N VAL A 375 -16.19 -2.28 2.41
CA VAL A 375 -15.87 -2.45 3.84
C VAL A 375 -15.00 -1.32 4.34
N LEU A 376 -15.38 -0.79 5.50
CA LEU A 376 -14.61 0.17 6.27
C LEU A 376 -14.33 -0.39 7.67
N ILE A 377 -13.07 -0.41 8.08
CA ILE A 377 -12.63 -0.91 9.39
C ILE A 377 -11.91 0.21 10.11
N LEU A 378 -12.33 0.54 11.33
CA LEU A 378 -11.60 1.49 12.15
C LEU A 378 -10.41 0.82 12.81
N LEU A 379 -9.22 1.38 12.59
CA LEU A 379 -7.98 1.04 13.28
C LEU A 379 -7.27 2.31 13.75
N GLY A 380 -6.33 2.14 14.65
CA GLY A 380 -5.59 3.26 15.23
C GLY A 380 -6.40 4.06 16.25
N PRO A 381 -5.78 5.07 16.85
CA PRO A 381 -6.47 6.01 17.72
C PRO A 381 -7.55 6.76 16.96
N ASN A 382 -8.71 6.88 17.55
CA ASN A 382 -9.79 7.71 17.03
C ASN A 382 -10.45 8.50 18.14
N ARG A 383 -10.89 9.70 17.82
CA ARG A 383 -11.76 10.51 18.68
C ARG A 383 -13.03 10.82 17.90
N MET A 384 -14.15 10.23 18.36
CA MET A 384 -15.45 10.42 17.72
C MET A 384 -15.94 11.86 17.91
N ASP A 385 -16.41 12.44 16.82
CA ASP A 385 -17.15 13.71 16.85
C ASP A 385 -18.43 13.60 16.02
N GLU A 386 -19.27 14.64 16.06
CA GLU A 386 -20.55 14.67 15.36
C GLU A 386 -20.39 14.53 13.85
N THR A 387 -19.34 15.08 13.27
CA THR A 387 -19.06 15.03 11.84
C THR A 387 -18.72 13.62 11.40
N LEU A 388 -17.77 12.98 12.09
CA LEU A 388 -17.37 11.60 11.79
C LEU A 388 -18.53 10.64 11.99
N TYR A 389 -19.28 10.78 13.09
CA TYR A 389 -20.44 9.94 13.39
C TYR A 389 -21.50 10.02 12.29
N ALA A 390 -21.85 11.24 11.85
CA ALA A 390 -22.79 11.46 10.77
C ALA A 390 -22.32 10.84 9.44
N LYS A 391 -21.05 11.02 9.10
CA LYS A 391 -20.43 10.40 7.90
C LYS A 391 -20.48 8.86 7.96
N LEU A 392 -20.19 8.25 9.12
CA LEU A 392 -20.28 6.80 9.28
C LEU A 392 -21.72 6.29 9.11
N CYS A 393 -22.71 7.01 9.69
CA CYS A 393 -24.12 6.70 9.48
C CYS A 393 -24.52 6.78 8.00
N GLU A 394 -24.07 7.81 7.30
CA GLU A 394 -24.34 7.97 5.86
C GLU A 394 -23.69 6.87 5.03
N TYR A 395 -22.42 6.53 5.30
CA TYR A 395 -21.69 5.47 4.63
C TYR A 395 -22.46 4.14 4.74
N VAL A 396 -22.88 3.78 5.96
CA VAL A 396 -23.60 2.52 6.20
C VAL A 396 -24.99 2.53 5.57
N ARG A 397 -25.77 3.62 5.71
CA ARG A 397 -27.10 3.72 5.08
C ARG A 397 -27.07 3.51 3.57
N ASN A 398 -25.98 3.91 2.94
CA ASN A 398 -25.77 3.76 1.50
C ASN A 398 -25.28 2.37 1.08
N GLY A 399 -25.05 1.45 2.02
CA GLY A 399 -24.72 0.05 1.75
C GLY A 399 -23.31 -0.38 2.20
N GLY A 400 -22.55 0.51 2.85
CA GLY A 400 -21.24 0.17 3.39
C GLY A 400 -21.31 -0.79 4.58
N HIS A 401 -20.33 -1.67 4.72
CA HIS A 401 -20.14 -2.52 5.88
C HIS A 401 -19.08 -1.91 6.80
N LEU A 402 -19.43 -1.66 8.05
CA LEU A 402 -18.56 -1.01 9.03
C LEU A 402 -18.17 -1.99 10.14
N LEU A 403 -16.88 -2.08 10.45
CA LEU A 403 -16.36 -2.73 11.65
C LEU A 403 -15.71 -1.67 12.55
N LEU A 404 -16.18 -1.55 13.79
CA LEU A 404 -15.59 -0.66 14.79
C LEU A 404 -15.60 -1.30 16.19
N SER A 405 -14.79 -0.75 17.09
CA SER A 405 -14.84 -1.00 18.53
C SER A 405 -15.39 0.22 19.27
N LEU A 406 -16.01 0.04 20.43
CA LEU A 406 -16.39 1.17 21.29
C LEU A 406 -15.18 2.03 21.70
N ALA A 407 -13.98 1.47 21.70
CA ALA A 407 -12.76 2.26 21.91
C ALA A 407 -12.63 3.41 20.89
N HIS A 408 -13.14 3.24 19.68
CA HIS A 408 -13.14 4.29 18.65
C HIS A 408 -14.22 5.37 18.87
N CYS A 409 -15.16 5.13 19.80
CA CYS A 409 -16.20 6.10 20.17
C CYS A 409 -15.78 6.99 21.34
N ASN A 410 -14.52 6.93 21.75
CA ASN A 410 -13.96 7.81 22.77
C ASN A 410 -13.87 9.26 22.26
N ILE A 411 -14.20 10.24 23.12
CA ILE A 411 -14.08 11.68 22.83
C ILE A 411 -12.96 12.37 23.59
N THR A 412 -12.34 11.69 24.54
CA THR A 412 -11.31 12.27 25.42
C THR A 412 -10.03 12.56 24.67
N ASP A 413 -9.65 13.81 24.56
CA ASP A 413 -8.40 14.23 23.88
C ASP A 413 -7.15 14.01 24.72
N ARG A 414 -7.27 14.04 26.03
CA ARG A 414 -6.14 13.80 26.94
C ARG A 414 -5.81 12.31 26.97
N ARG A 415 -4.54 12.00 26.77
CA ARG A 415 -4.07 10.61 26.75
C ARG A 415 -4.06 9.94 28.13
N ASP A 416 -3.94 10.74 29.19
CA ASP A 416 -4.01 10.31 30.60
C ASP A 416 -5.43 10.43 31.19
N GLY A 417 -6.41 10.84 30.39
CA GLY A 417 -7.81 10.98 30.80
C GLY A 417 -8.56 9.66 30.74
N GLU A 418 -9.62 9.56 31.55
CA GLU A 418 -10.58 8.45 31.44
C GLU A 418 -11.34 8.54 30.10
N ALA A 419 -11.63 7.38 29.51
CA ALA A 419 -12.37 7.33 28.27
C ALA A 419 -13.83 7.76 28.48
N GLU A 420 -14.26 8.74 27.73
CA GLU A 420 -15.66 9.20 27.68
C GLU A 420 -16.29 8.83 26.35
N LEU A 421 -17.47 8.18 26.41
CA LEU A 421 -18.17 7.78 25.19
C LEU A 421 -18.91 8.95 24.55
N PHE A 422 -18.80 9.03 23.25
CA PHE A 422 -19.54 9.96 22.40
C PHE A 422 -21.05 9.92 22.74
N ARG A 423 -21.67 11.11 22.84
CA ARG A 423 -23.08 11.30 23.23
C ARG A 423 -23.48 10.56 24.51
N ASN A 424 -22.56 10.46 25.48
CA ASN A 424 -22.78 9.67 26.71
C ASN A 424 -23.25 8.22 26.42
N GLY A 425 -22.67 7.60 25.40
CA GLY A 425 -22.99 6.23 24.99
C GLY A 425 -24.28 6.06 24.19
N ASP A 426 -24.95 7.12 23.76
CA ASP A 426 -26.11 7.03 22.87
C ASP A 426 -25.67 6.79 21.41
N LEU A 427 -25.50 5.52 21.05
CA LEU A 427 -25.04 5.06 19.75
C LEU A 427 -26.17 4.41 18.94
N ARG A 428 -27.43 4.65 19.29
CA ARG A 428 -28.61 3.99 18.68
C ARG A 428 -28.66 4.19 17.18
N GLU A 429 -28.28 5.37 16.67
CA GLU A 429 -28.38 5.67 15.25
C GLU A 429 -27.38 4.83 14.42
N LEU A 430 -26.14 4.67 14.88
CA LEU A 430 -25.08 3.95 14.15
C LEU A 430 -25.01 2.47 14.55
N CYS A 431 -25.05 2.19 15.86
CA CYS A 431 -24.79 0.85 16.40
C CYS A 431 -26.06 0.13 16.86
N GLY A 432 -27.22 0.80 16.89
CA GLY A 432 -28.50 0.21 17.25
C GLY A 432 -28.73 0.06 18.76
N PHE A 433 -27.88 0.63 19.62
CA PHE A 433 -28.00 0.52 21.07
C PHE A 433 -27.47 1.76 21.81
N ARG A 434 -27.81 1.83 23.09
CA ARG A 434 -27.19 2.76 24.04
C ARG A 434 -26.34 2.01 25.05
N VAL A 435 -25.15 2.50 25.36
CA VAL A 435 -24.38 2.02 26.51
C VAL A 435 -25.00 2.58 27.78
N THR A 436 -25.47 1.72 28.66
CA THR A 436 -26.13 2.10 29.92
C THR A 436 -25.17 2.10 31.09
N ARG A 437 -24.14 1.27 31.04
CA ARG A 437 -23.09 1.18 32.07
C ARG A 437 -21.79 0.67 31.49
N ILE A 438 -20.70 1.25 31.91
CA ILE A 438 -19.34 0.74 31.68
C ILE A 438 -19.00 -0.16 32.87
N LEU A 439 -18.60 -1.40 32.58
CA LEU A 439 -18.21 -2.36 33.61
C LEU A 439 -16.77 -2.13 34.05
N PRO A 440 -16.39 -2.48 35.28
CA PRO A 440 -14.99 -2.50 35.66
C PRO A 440 -14.18 -3.42 34.75
N GLU A 441 -12.92 -3.09 34.56
CA GLU A 441 -12.01 -3.97 33.87
C GLU A 441 -11.82 -5.28 34.63
N ASP A 442 -12.06 -6.40 33.96
CA ASP A 442 -11.93 -7.73 34.55
C ASP A 442 -11.34 -8.73 33.55
N VAL A 443 -10.92 -9.89 34.06
CA VAL A 443 -10.39 -11.00 33.28
C VAL A 443 -11.56 -11.85 32.81
N MET A 444 -11.86 -11.75 31.52
CA MET A 444 -13.00 -12.45 30.92
C MET A 444 -12.60 -13.11 29.58
N GLY A 445 -13.23 -14.22 29.25
CA GLY A 445 -13.23 -14.82 27.93
C GLY A 445 -14.29 -14.19 27.03
N GLY A 446 -14.37 -14.64 25.78
CA GLY A 446 -15.42 -14.31 24.85
C GLY A 446 -15.99 -15.58 24.21
N LYS A 447 -17.29 -15.59 23.97
CA LYS A 447 -17.98 -16.70 23.29
C LYS A 447 -18.97 -16.16 22.27
N PHE A 448 -19.07 -16.84 21.12
CA PHE A 448 -20.13 -16.56 20.16
C PHE A 448 -21.48 -17.09 20.65
N CYS A 449 -22.50 -16.33 20.38
CA CYS A 449 -23.87 -16.76 20.59
C CYS A 449 -24.25 -17.83 19.56
N ARG A 450 -24.82 -18.97 20.02
CA ARG A 450 -25.15 -20.10 19.17
C ARG A 450 -26.19 -19.80 18.08
N ASN A 451 -27.01 -18.78 18.29
CA ASN A 451 -28.00 -18.30 17.33
C ASN A 451 -27.45 -17.29 16.33
N SER A 452 -26.17 -16.98 16.42
CA SER A 452 -25.52 -16.03 15.49
C SER A 452 -24.83 -16.75 14.34
N GLN A 453 -24.69 -16.07 13.20
CA GLN A 453 -23.92 -16.55 12.07
C GLN A 453 -22.42 -16.74 12.38
N PHE A 454 -21.93 -16.17 13.46
CA PHE A 454 -20.53 -16.27 13.87
C PHE A 454 -20.23 -17.53 14.70
N ALA A 455 -21.23 -18.29 15.09
CA ALA A 455 -21.05 -19.51 15.88
C ALA A 455 -20.16 -20.55 15.20
N GLU A 456 -20.10 -20.57 13.86
CA GLU A 456 -19.23 -21.46 13.09
C GLU A 456 -17.74 -21.19 13.28
N TYR A 457 -17.37 -19.98 13.76
CA TYR A 457 -15.99 -19.58 14.01
C TYR A 457 -15.52 -19.86 15.43
N GLU A 458 -16.41 -20.38 16.28
CA GLU A 458 -16.01 -20.80 17.61
C GLU A 458 -15.04 -21.99 17.53
N TYR A 459 -14.01 -21.94 18.36
CA TYR A 459 -12.96 -22.94 18.31
C TYR A 459 -13.55 -24.32 18.67
N PRO A 460 -13.31 -25.36 17.87
CA PRO A 460 -13.95 -26.67 18.07
C PRO A 460 -13.57 -27.36 19.39
N TYR A 461 -12.55 -26.88 20.09
CA TYR A 461 -12.09 -27.40 21.38
C TYR A 461 -12.55 -26.57 22.57
N SER A 462 -13.38 -25.58 22.37
CA SER A 462 -13.96 -24.76 23.46
C SER A 462 -14.84 -25.56 24.44
N SER A 463 -15.09 -26.83 24.15
CA SER A 463 -15.65 -27.78 25.12
C SER A 463 -14.80 -28.01 26.36
N ILE A 464 -13.55 -27.55 26.40
CA ILE A 464 -12.62 -27.77 27.51
C ILE A 464 -12.50 -26.52 28.41
N GLY A 465 -13.19 -25.42 28.09
CA GLY A 465 -13.13 -24.20 28.85
C GLY A 465 -13.14 -22.96 27.98
N ILE A 466 -12.93 -21.82 28.59
CA ILE A 466 -12.75 -20.55 27.90
C ILE A 466 -11.47 -20.68 27.07
N ASP A 467 -11.60 -20.40 25.75
CA ASP A 467 -10.47 -20.42 24.85
C ASP A 467 -9.37 -19.46 25.36
N PRO A 468 -8.15 -19.95 25.61
CA PRO A 468 -7.06 -19.14 26.16
C PRO A 468 -6.71 -17.93 25.31
N PHE A 469 -7.02 -17.93 24.02
CA PHE A 469 -6.81 -16.78 23.14
C PHE A 469 -7.79 -15.64 23.45
N TRP A 470 -8.91 -15.93 24.09
CA TRP A 470 -9.97 -14.97 24.38
C TRP A 470 -10.04 -14.56 25.84
N ILE A 471 -9.10 -15.04 26.65
CA ILE A 471 -8.98 -14.66 28.05
C ILE A 471 -8.06 -13.45 28.16
N GLY A 472 -8.46 -12.45 28.92
CA GLY A 472 -7.63 -11.29 29.23
C GLY A 472 -8.42 -10.18 29.88
N ARG A 473 -7.74 -9.11 30.28
CA ARG A 473 -8.40 -7.96 30.85
C ARG A 473 -9.15 -7.17 29.80
N ARG A 474 -10.43 -6.96 30.05
CA ARG A 474 -11.34 -6.24 29.16
C ARG A 474 -12.26 -5.33 29.95
N THR A 475 -12.56 -4.18 29.38
CA THR A 475 -13.62 -3.29 29.85
C THR A 475 -14.85 -3.53 29.01
N GLY A 476 -15.80 -4.25 29.58
CA GLY A 476 -17.10 -4.52 28.96
C GLY A 476 -18.10 -3.40 29.20
N VAL A 477 -19.28 -3.56 28.60
CA VAL A 477 -20.40 -2.64 28.79
C VAL A 477 -21.72 -3.39 28.93
N GLU A 478 -22.71 -2.76 29.58
CA GLU A 478 -24.11 -3.10 29.45
C GLU A 478 -24.75 -2.19 28.41
N ILE A 479 -25.62 -2.75 27.59
CA ILE A 479 -26.36 -1.99 26.59
C ILE A 479 -27.86 -2.01 26.88
N GLY A 480 -28.56 -1.01 26.39
CA GLY A 480 -30.02 -0.89 26.49
C GLY A 480 -30.57 -0.05 25.34
N ASP A 481 -31.88 0.20 25.37
CA ASP A 481 -32.57 0.92 24.29
C ASP A 481 -32.23 0.35 22.90
N CYS A 482 -32.19 -1.00 22.82
CA CYS A 482 -31.75 -1.71 21.63
C CYS A 482 -32.81 -1.64 20.50
N ALA A 483 -32.34 -1.40 19.28
CA ALA A 483 -33.18 -1.50 18.09
C ALA A 483 -33.62 -2.94 17.85
N SER A 484 -34.79 -3.14 17.20
CA SER A 484 -35.33 -4.45 16.88
C SER A 484 -34.43 -5.25 15.92
N GLU A 485 -33.64 -4.58 15.09
CA GLU A 485 -32.74 -5.14 14.10
C GLU A 485 -31.35 -5.47 14.67
N LEU A 486 -31.12 -5.15 15.97
CA LEU A 486 -29.85 -5.46 16.63
C LEU A 486 -29.77 -6.93 16.99
N GLN A 487 -28.67 -7.57 16.60
CA GLN A 487 -28.33 -8.93 17.02
C GLN A 487 -27.10 -8.92 17.92
N ILE A 488 -27.15 -9.61 19.05
CA ILE A 488 -25.96 -9.89 19.87
C ILE A 488 -25.33 -11.17 19.33
N CYS A 489 -24.09 -11.07 18.87
CA CYS A 489 -23.41 -12.16 18.16
C CYS A 489 -22.37 -12.88 19.03
N ALA A 490 -21.80 -12.16 20.03
CA ALA A 490 -20.91 -12.74 21.03
C ALA A 490 -21.08 -12.00 22.36
N GLY A 491 -20.80 -12.70 23.45
CA GLY A 491 -20.82 -12.15 24.80
C GLY A 491 -19.51 -12.39 25.55
N LEU A 492 -19.25 -11.56 26.55
CA LEU A 492 -18.21 -11.80 27.52
C LEU A 492 -18.59 -13.00 28.39
N SER A 493 -17.62 -13.85 28.68
CA SER A 493 -17.80 -15.11 29.36
C SER A 493 -16.84 -15.23 30.53
N GLU A 494 -17.39 -15.60 31.69
CA GLU A 494 -16.63 -15.91 32.90
C GLU A 494 -16.36 -17.42 33.02
N THR A 495 -17.23 -18.23 32.45
CA THR A 495 -17.11 -19.68 32.47
C THR A 495 -17.52 -20.31 31.14
N TYR A 496 -17.13 -21.56 30.91
CA TYR A 496 -17.57 -22.30 29.71
C TYR A 496 -19.03 -22.75 29.75
N GLU A 497 -19.68 -22.64 30.91
CA GLU A 497 -21.08 -23.03 31.14
C GLU A 497 -22.03 -21.82 31.01
N ASP A 498 -21.58 -20.67 30.59
CA ASP A 498 -22.41 -19.47 30.47
C ASP A 498 -23.58 -19.70 29.53
N THR A 499 -24.79 -19.27 29.99
CA THR A 499 -26.03 -19.37 29.21
C THR A 499 -26.11 -18.27 28.16
N MET A 500 -26.98 -18.43 27.16
CA MET A 500 -27.25 -17.37 26.17
C MET A 500 -27.68 -16.07 26.82
N GLU A 501 -28.55 -16.12 27.84
CA GLU A 501 -28.99 -14.95 28.59
C GLU A 501 -27.81 -14.21 29.25
N LYS A 502 -26.82 -14.94 29.80
CA LYS A 502 -25.64 -14.37 30.37
C LYS A 502 -24.76 -13.68 29.29
N LEU A 503 -24.54 -14.36 28.16
CA LEU A 503 -23.76 -13.78 27.06
C LEU A 503 -24.42 -12.52 26.48
N GLU A 504 -25.77 -12.55 26.33
CA GLU A 504 -26.51 -11.39 25.83
C GLU A 504 -26.54 -10.23 26.82
N SER A 505 -26.39 -10.49 28.14
CA SER A 505 -26.31 -9.43 29.16
C SER A 505 -24.99 -8.68 29.18
N MET A 506 -23.92 -9.30 28.67
CA MET A 506 -22.57 -8.69 28.54
C MET A 506 -22.05 -8.85 27.12
N PRO A 507 -22.60 -8.10 26.16
CA PRO A 507 -22.25 -8.27 24.76
C PRO A 507 -20.77 -7.96 24.50
N LEU A 508 -20.17 -8.73 23.58
CA LEU A 508 -18.82 -8.51 23.06
C LEU A 508 -18.84 -8.14 21.57
N LEU A 509 -19.84 -8.65 20.84
CA LEU A 509 -20.03 -8.34 19.43
C LEU A 509 -21.51 -8.16 19.14
N THR A 510 -21.85 -7.08 18.47
CA THR A 510 -23.21 -6.86 17.95
C THR A 510 -23.18 -6.62 16.45
N GLU A 511 -24.25 -7.03 15.77
CA GLU A 511 -24.52 -6.70 14.38
C GLU A 511 -25.81 -5.90 14.28
N TYR A 512 -25.76 -4.77 13.59
CA TYR A 512 -26.90 -3.88 13.38
C TYR A 512 -27.06 -3.54 11.91
N THR A 513 -28.28 -3.65 11.39
CA THR A 513 -28.62 -3.24 10.02
C THR A 513 -29.07 -1.79 10.01
N LEU A 514 -28.36 -0.94 9.25
CA LEU A 514 -28.69 0.47 9.09
C LEU A 514 -28.85 0.79 7.60
N GLY A 515 -30.07 1.01 7.16
CA GLY A 515 -30.37 1.26 5.75
C GLY A 515 -30.05 0.05 4.87
N LYS A 516 -29.10 0.19 3.95
CA LYS A 516 -28.65 -0.90 3.05
C LYS A 516 -27.41 -1.62 3.55
N GLY A 517 -26.74 -1.07 4.56
CA GLY A 517 -25.50 -1.61 5.09
C GLY A 517 -25.66 -2.20 6.49
N ARG A 518 -24.52 -2.54 7.08
CA ARG A 518 -24.48 -3.13 8.41
C ARG A 518 -23.29 -2.64 9.21
N VAL A 519 -23.44 -2.65 10.52
CA VAL A 519 -22.40 -2.29 11.47
C VAL A 519 -22.11 -3.48 12.37
N LEU A 520 -20.85 -3.89 12.40
CA LEU A 520 -20.31 -4.80 13.41
C LEU A 520 -19.64 -3.97 14.47
N THR A 521 -20.11 -4.06 15.71
CA THR A 521 -19.53 -3.32 16.84
C THR A 521 -18.95 -4.28 17.85
N VAL A 522 -17.64 -4.16 18.08
CA VAL A 522 -16.99 -4.79 19.25
C VAL A 522 -17.29 -3.93 20.47
N THR A 523 -18.12 -4.45 21.37
CA THR A 523 -18.69 -3.72 22.51
C THR A 523 -17.75 -3.69 23.72
N SER A 524 -16.46 -3.41 23.48
CA SER A 524 -15.46 -3.25 24.52
C SER A 524 -14.75 -1.91 24.36
N LEU A 525 -14.45 -1.26 25.50
CA LEU A 525 -13.60 -0.06 25.54
C LEU A 525 -12.12 -0.40 25.51
N THR A 526 -11.76 -1.67 25.65
CA THR A 526 -10.37 -2.13 25.47
C THR A 526 -10.01 -2.01 23.98
N PRO A 527 -8.94 -1.28 23.63
CA PRO A 527 -8.60 -1.05 22.23
C PRO A 527 -8.29 -2.33 21.47
N PRO A 528 -8.55 -2.37 20.16
CA PRO A 528 -8.30 -3.56 19.32
C PRO A 528 -6.87 -4.09 19.35
N GLY A 529 -5.87 -3.25 19.51
CA GLY A 529 -4.46 -3.64 19.58
C GLY A 529 -3.98 -4.05 20.95
N ALA A 530 -4.83 -4.03 22.00
CA ALA A 530 -4.52 -4.57 23.31
C ALA A 530 -4.40 -6.10 23.23
N ASP A 531 -3.50 -6.69 24.01
CA ASP A 531 -3.19 -8.12 23.94
C ASP A 531 -4.44 -8.99 24.13
N SER A 532 -5.39 -8.59 24.97
CA SER A 532 -6.64 -9.29 25.21
C SER A 532 -7.69 -9.18 24.08
N MET A 533 -7.52 -8.25 23.13
CA MET A 533 -8.50 -8.02 22.05
C MET A 533 -7.97 -8.33 20.65
N ARG A 534 -6.66 -8.42 20.47
CA ARG A 534 -6.01 -8.60 19.16
C ARG A 534 -6.58 -9.76 18.37
N GLU A 535 -6.60 -10.95 18.97
CA GLU A 535 -7.03 -12.17 18.28
C GLU A 535 -8.51 -12.08 17.88
N PHE A 536 -9.36 -11.58 18.77
CA PHE A 536 -10.77 -11.44 18.48
C PHE A 536 -11.03 -10.40 17.38
N TYR A 537 -10.43 -9.21 17.47
CA TYR A 537 -10.61 -8.17 16.46
C TYR A 537 -10.04 -8.57 15.09
N SER A 538 -8.88 -9.22 15.11
CA SER A 538 -8.25 -9.82 13.94
C SER A 538 -9.15 -10.86 13.25
N LEU A 539 -9.82 -11.73 14.03
CA LEU A 539 -10.80 -12.66 13.50
C LEU A 539 -11.97 -11.93 12.84
N MET A 540 -12.50 -10.87 13.46
CA MET A 540 -13.58 -10.06 12.88
C MET A 540 -13.16 -9.43 11.57
N MET A 541 -11.96 -8.85 11.49
CA MET A 541 -11.41 -8.29 10.25
C MET A 541 -11.39 -9.32 9.13
N ARG A 542 -10.94 -10.55 9.41
CA ARG A 542 -10.88 -11.64 8.42
C ARG A 542 -12.27 -12.10 7.97
N ILE A 543 -13.23 -12.21 8.89
CA ILE A 543 -14.61 -12.61 8.56
C ILE A 543 -15.25 -11.57 7.65
N VAL A 544 -15.14 -10.29 8.00
CA VAL A 544 -15.69 -9.20 7.19
C VAL A 544 -15.02 -9.17 5.81
N ALA A 545 -13.69 -9.32 5.75
CA ALA A 545 -12.95 -9.37 4.50
C ALA A 545 -13.36 -10.55 3.61
N LYS A 546 -13.53 -11.74 4.20
CA LYS A 546 -13.97 -12.94 3.47
C LYS A 546 -15.34 -12.76 2.82
N GLY A 547 -16.26 -12.03 3.47
CA GLY A 547 -17.57 -11.74 2.93
C GLY A 547 -17.59 -10.90 1.65
N GLU A 548 -16.50 -10.17 1.39
CA GLU A 548 -16.38 -9.28 0.24
C GLU A 548 -15.49 -9.83 -0.88
N ARG A 549 -15.09 -11.10 -0.80
CA ARG A 549 -14.29 -11.71 -1.87
C ARG A 549 -15.07 -11.77 -3.17
N ASP A 550 -14.45 -11.34 -4.26
CA ASP A 550 -15.04 -11.43 -5.59
C ASP A 550 -15.16 -12.90 -6.04
N ARG A 551 -16.12 -13.15 -6.93
CA ARG A 551 -16.27 -14.45 -7.60
C ARG A 551 -15.07 -14.80 -8.48
N THR A 552 -14.31 -13.78 -8.88
CA THR A 552 -13.03 -13.90 -9.59
C THR A 552 -11.93 -13.29 -8.73
N ASP A 553 -11.04 -14.13 -8.22
CA ASP A 553 -9.96 -13.72 -7.31
C ASP A 553 -8.81 -14.74 -7.34
N LEU A 554 -7.69 -14.43 -6.69
CA LEU A 554 -6.57 -15.35 -6.54
C LEU A 554 -6.56 -15.96 -5.12
N LEU A 555 -6.55 -17.28 -5.06
CA LEU A 555 -6.34 -18.02 -3.83
C LEU A 555 -4.84 -18.27 -3.67
N ALA A 556 -4.18 -17.41 -2.91
CA ALA A 556 -2.74 -17.41 -2.75
C ALA A 556 -2.34 -17.57 -1.28
N PRO A 557 -1.21 -18.24 -0.99
CA PRO A 557 -0.64 -18.29 0.35
C PRO A 557 -0.11 -16.92 0.77
N SER A 558 0.21 -16.80 2.03
CA SER A 558 0.68 -15.54 2.63
C SER A 558 1.99 -15.00 2.03
N GLY A 559 2.86 -15.87 1.54
CA GLY A 559 4.11 -15.50 0.86
C GLY A 559 3.92 -14.92 -0.55
N VAL A 560 2.70 -14.89 -1.07
CA VAL A 560 2.39 -14.32 -2.38
C VAL A 560 1.66 -13.01 -2.22
N ARG A 561 2.13 -11.98 -2.91
CA ARG A 561 1.42 -10.71 -3.07
C ARG A 561 0.79 -10.65 -4.43
N TYR A 562 -0.41 -10.12 -4.52
CA TYR A 562 -1.05 -9.93 -5.81
C TYR A 562 -1.92 -8.67 -5.83
N ALA A 563 -2.23 -8.22 -7.02
CA ALA A 563 -3.14 -7.12 -7.27
C ALA A 563 -4.00 -7.44 -8.49
N LEU A 564 -5.30 -7.24 -8.36
CA LEU A 564 -6.26 -7.36 -9.44
C LEU A 564 -6.53 -5.98 -10.03
N TYR A 565 -6.48 -5.87 -11.35
CA TYR A 565 -6.75 -4.66 -12.11
C TYR A 565 -7.82 -4.91 -13.17
N GLY A 566 -8.41 -3.81 -13.62
CA GLY A 566 -9.39 -3.84 -14.70
C GLY A 566 -10.75 -4.37 -14.30
N GLU A 567 -11.66 -4.34 -15.25
CA GLU A 567 -13.04 -4.81 -15.16
C GLU A 567 -13.34 -5.74 -16.32
N ASP A 568 -14.49 -6.40 -16.31
CA ASP A 568 -14.93 -7.15 -17.46
C ASP A 568 -15.01 -6.25 -18.70
N PRO A 569 -14.57 -6.69 -19.85
CA PRO A 569 -14.15 -8.05 -20.19
C PRO A 569 -12.67 -8.38 -19.90
N HIS A 570 -11.85 -7.44 -19.43
CA HIS A 570 -10.41 -7.62 -19.26
C HIS A 570 -9.94 -7.33 -17.84
N LYS A 571 -9.53 -8.37 -17.13
CA LYS A 571 -8.92 -8.32 -15.80
C LYS A 571 -7.46 -8.77 -15.88
N VAL A 572 -6.62 -8.16 -15.04
CA VAL A 572 -5.19 -8.50 -14.95
C VAL A 572 -4.82 -8.75 -13.50
N PHE A 573 -4.22 -9.89 -13.23
CA PHE A 573 -3.56 -10.18 -11.97
C PHE A 573 -2.07 -9.95 -12.12
N TYR A 574 -1.52 -9.09 -11.28
CA TYR A 574 -0.09 -8.99 -11.04
C TYR A 574 0.24 -9.78 -9.80
N ILE A 575 1.17 -10.71 -9.89
CA ILE A 575 1.46 -11.70 -8.84
C ILE A 575 2.95 -11.73 -8.56
N LEU A 576 3.32 -11.66 -7.30
CA LEU A 576 4.71 -11.66 -6.83
C LEU A 576 4.88 -12.68 -5.72
N ASN A 577 5.74 -13.68 -5.92
CA ASN A 577 6.16 -14.55 -4.85
C ASN A 577 7.27 -13.85 -4.04
N THR A 578 6.95 -13.47 -2.81
CA THR A 578 7.87 -12.73 -1.93
C THR A 578 8.82 -13.64 -1.15
N GLU A 579 8.60 -14.94 -1.18
CA GLU A 579 9.56 -15.90 -0.65
C GLU A 579 10.81 -15.90 -1.54
N PHE A 580 12.00 -15.97 -0.93
CA PHE A 580 13.23 -15.84 -1.71
C PHE A 580 13.61 -17.09 -2.49
N ASP A 581 13.37 -18.26 -1.91
CA ASP A 581 13.86 -19.53 -2.45
C ASP A 581 12.75 -20.60 -2.49
N SER A 582 11.55 -20.28 -2.03
CA SER A 582 10.45 -21.22 -1.90
C SER A 582 9.43 -21.02 -3.02
N THR A 583 9.16 -22.04 -3.80
CA THR A 583 8.08 -22.07 -4.77
C THR A 583 6.74 -22.09 -4.03
N GLN A 584 5.81 -21.25 -4.46
CA GLN A 584 4.48 -21.14 -3.88
C GLN A 584 3.42 -21.62 -4.88
N GLY A 585 2.45 -22.39 -4.37
CA GLY A 585 1.30 -22.85 -5.12
C GLY A 585 0.11 -21.92 -4.90
N MET A 586 -0.64 -21.65 -5.95
CA MET A 586 -1.82 -20.80 -5.91
C MET A 586 -2.88 -21.29 -6.90
N ARG A 587 -4.11 -20.81 -6.72
CA ARG A 587 -5.23 -21.15 -7.59
C ARG A 587 -5.98 -19.89 -7.98
N LEU A 588 -6.39 -19.83 -9.23
CA LEU A 588 -7.29 -18.79 -9.70
C LEU A 588 -8.74 -19.21 -9.43
N LEU A 589 -9.51 -18.30 -8.86
CA LEU A 589 -10.95 -18.42 -8.74
C LEU A 589 -11.59 -17.64 -9.88
N VAL A 590 -12.43 -18.28 -10.68
CA VAL A 590 -13.20 -17.65 -11.74
C VAL A 590 -14.65 -18.08 -11.61
N ASN A 591 -15.54 -17.14 -11.35
CA ASN A 591 -16.98 -17.42 -11.12
C ASN A 591 -17.22 -18.54 -10.08
N ASP A 592 -16.51 -18.45 -8.96
CA ASP A 592 -16.56 -19.42 -7.86
C ASP A 592 -16.01 -20.82 -8.20
N ARG A 593 -15.37 -20.97 -9.37
CA ARG A 593 -14.69 -22.21 -9.76
C ARG A 593 -13.19 -22.05 -9.59
N SER A 594 -12.56 -23.00 -8.91
CA SER A 594 -11.12 -22.99 -8.66
C SER A 594 -10.37 -23.65 -9.82
N SER A 595 -9.33 -23.00 -10.31
CA SER A 595 -8.36 -23.63 -11.22
C SER A 595 -7.60 -24.75 -10.51
N LYS A 596 -6.84 -25.56 -11.27
CA LYS A 596 -5.76 -26.35 -10.70
C LYS A 596 -4.70 -25.43 -10.11
N GLU A 597 -3.95 -25.99 -9.17
CA GLU A 597 -2.82 -25.28 -8.59
C GLU A 597 -1.75 -25.03 -9.66
N PHE A 598 -1.25 -23.80 -9.70
CA PHE A 598 -0.07 -23.43 -10.47
C PHE A 598 1.03 -22.92 -9.53
N LEU A 599 2.27 -23.07 -9.96
CA LEU A 599 3.43 -22.82 -9.13
C LEU A 599 4.19 -21.59 -9.62
N LEU A 600 4.59 -20.74 -8.70
CA LEU A 600 5.46 -19.59 -8.95
C LEU A 600 6.73 -19.74 -8.14
N PRO A 601 7.92 -19.82 -8.77
CA PRO A 601 9.19 -19.89 -8.07
C PRO A 601 9.42 -18.72 -7.12
N GLY A 602 10.30 -18.91 -6.15
CA GLY A 602 10.64 -17.86 -5.20
C GLY A 602 11.24 -16.64 -5.87
N ASN A 603 10.89 -15.46 -5.37
CA ASN A 603 11.33 -14.17 -5.90
C ASN A 603 10.97 -13.89 -7.37
N GLU A 604 9.91 -14.56 -7.88
CA GLU A 604 9.43 -14.34 -9.25
C GLU A 604 8.13 -13.55 -9.29
N PHE A 605 8.00 -12.79 -10.37
CA PHE A 605 6.82 -11.98 -10.71
C PHE A 605 6.19 -12.49 -11.99
N CYS A 606 4.86 -12.51 -12.03
CA CYS A 606 4.12 -12.86 -13.25
C CYS A 606 2.83 -12.03 -13.38
N THR A 607 2.28 -12.05 -14.58
CA THR A 607 0.99 -11.44 -14.91
C THR A 607 0.05 -12.49 -15.49
N LEU A 608 -1.22 -12.47 -15.03
CA LEU A 608 -2.29 -13.29 -15.61
C LEU A 608 -3.36 -12.38 -16.19
N HIS A 609 -3.71 -12.60 -17.43
CA HIS A 609 -4.79 -11.87 -18.10
C HIS A 609 -6.02 -12.76 -18.24
N LEU A 610 -7.16 -12.23 -17.82
CA LEU A 610 -8.48 -12.81 -18.09
C LEU A 610 -9.19 -11.95 -19.13
N LEU A 611 -9.58 -12.58 -20.23
CA LEU A 611 -10.37 -11.97 -21.28
C LEU A 611 -11.70 -12.72 -21.39
N ASN A 612 -12.82 -12.07 -21.07
CA ASN A 612 -14.13 -12.71 -21.03
C ASN A 612 -14.13 -14.02 -20.22
N GLU A 613 -13.51 -13.98 -19.02
CA GLU A 613 -13.34 -15.14 -18.13
C GLU A 613 -12.45 -16.27 -18.69
N THR A 614 -11.79 -16.05 -19.82
CA THR A 614 -10.82 -16.98 -20.41
C THR A 614 -9.41 -16.56 -20.03
N LEU A 615 -8.63 -17.48 -19.49
CA LEU A 615 -7.27 -17.25 -19.06
C LEU A 615 -6.33 -17.07 -20.26
N SER A 616 -5.57 -15.98 -20.25
CA SER A 616 -4.46 -15.74 -21.16
C SER A 616 -3.20 -15.46 -20.34
N LEU A 617 -2.14 -16.19 -20.61
CA LEU A 617 -0.85 -16.00 -19.96
C LEU A 617 0.06 -15.10 -20.77
N LEU A 618 0.78 -14.23 -20.09
CA LEU A 618 1.91 -13.53 -20.65
C LEU A 618 3.21 -14.32 -20.45
N PRO A 619 4.12 -14.26 -21.43
CA PRO A 619 5.25 -15.17 -21.57
C PRO A 619 6.41 -14.99 -20.57
N GLU A 620 6.19 -14.30 -19.47
CA GLU A 620 7.21 -14.09 -18.42
C GLU A 620 7.21 -15.19 -17.36
N LEU A 621 6.25 -16.12 -17.41
CA LEU A 621 6.25 -17.28 -16.55
C LEU A 621 7.31 -18.29 -17.02
N PRO A 622 8.16 -18.78 -16.13
CA PRO A 622 8.87 -20.01 -16.41
C PRO A 622 7.83 -21.12 -16.65
N GLU A 623 8.19 -22.12 -17.44
CA GLU A 623 7.36 -23.27 -17.84
C GLU A 623 6.40 -23.72 -16.71
N SER A 624 5.21 -23.18 -16.67
CA SER A 624 4.19 -23.55 -15.69
C SER A 624 2.88 -23.82 -16.39
N GLU A 625 2.34 -24.98 -16.09
CA GLU A 625 1.04 -25.37 -16.56
C GLU A 625 -0.04 -24.60 -15.79
N ILE A 626 -0.79 -23.75 -16.49
CA ILE A 626 -1.99 -23.15 -15.91
C ILE A 626 -3.20 -23.81 -16.55
N VAL A 627 -3.96 -24.47 -15.72
CA VAL A 627 -5.21 -25.09 -16.12
C VAL A 627 -6.34 -24.23 -15.57
N ALA A 628 -6.97 -23.45 -16.45
CA ALA A 628 -8.23 -22.82 -16.13
C ALA A 628 -9.35 -23.85 -16.34
N GLU A 629 -10.02 -24.25 -15.26
CA GLU A 629 -11.22 -25.05 -15.31
C GLU A 629 -12.45 -24.15 -15.48
N ASP A 630 -12.58 -23.42 -16.56
CA ASP A 630 -13.88 -23.10 -17.09
C ASP A 630 -14.24 -24.14 -18.13
N ASN A 631 -15.23 -24.97 -17.85
CA ASN A 631 -15.66 -26.12 -18.63
C ASN A 631 -14.62 -27.25 -18.77
N GLY A 632 -13.54 -27.24 -18.02
CA GLY A 632 -12.58 -28.35 -17.90
C GLY A 632 -11.67 -28.60 -19.09
N ASN A 633 -11.59 -27.69 -20.06
CA ASN A 633 -11.25 -28.12 -21.41
C ASN A 633 -10.10 -27.36 -22.09
N ILE A 634 -9.64 -26.23 -21.56
CA ILE A 634 -8.46 -25.53 -22.12
C ILE A 634 -7.28 -25.63 -21.17
N ARG A 635 -6.14 -26.07 -21.71
CA ARG A 635 -4.84 -25.93 -21.07
C ARG A 635 -4.02 -24.92 -21.85
N LEU A 636 -3.47 -23.95 -21.16
CA LEU A 636 -2.57 -22.94 -21.71
C LEU A 636 -1.20 -23.10 -21.05
N PHE A 637 -0.17 -23.24 -21.88
CA PHE A 637 1.21 -23.37 -21.42
C PHE A 637 2.05 -22.23 -21.98
N ALA A 638 2.86 -21.59 -21.18
CA ALA A 638 3.93 -20.74 -21.68
C ALA A 638 5.11 -21.63 -22.09
N VAL A 639 5.40 -21.72 -23.38
CA VAL A 639 6.44 -22.62 -23.94
C VAL A 639 7.77 -21.89 -24.10
N GLU A 640 7.74 -20.62 -24.46
CA GLU A 640 8.90 -19.75 -24.60
C GLU A 640 8.47 -18.29 -24.38
N LYS A 641 9.42 -17.37 -24.27
CA LYS A 641 9.20 -15.95 -23.94
C LYS A 641 8.18 -15.18 -24.81
N GLN A 642 7.58 -15.77 -25.80
CA GLN A 642 6.59 -15.15 -26.70
C GLN A 642 5.61 -16.15 -27.31
N GLN A 643 5.59 -17.39 -26.85
CA GLN A 643 4.69 -18.42 -27.38
C GLN A 643 3.83 -19.02 -26.27
N LEU A 644 2.53 -19.11 -26.56
CA LEU A 644 1.57 -19.86 -25.78
C LEU A 644 1.24 -21.14 -26.51
N ARG A 645 1.31 -22.27 -25.82
CA ARG A 645 0.72 -23.50 -26.28
C ARG A 645 -0.68 -23.62 -25.70
N ALA A 646 -1.68 -23.66 -26.57
CA ALA A 646 -3.08 -23.86 -26.18
C ALA A 646 -3.53 -25.26 -26.58
N GLU A 647 -4.16 -25.96 -25.63
CA GLU A 647 -4.69 -27.32 -25.84
C GLU A 647 -6.16 -27.36 -25.46
N ASN A 648 -7.01 -27.88 -26.35
CA ASN A 648 -8.41 -28.15 -26.05
C ASN A 648 -8.59 -29.62 -25.64
N HIS A 649 -8.84 -29.87 -24.37
CA HIS A 649 -9.10 -31.20 -23.82
C HIS A 649 -10.58 -31.53 -23.71
N GLY A 650 -11.47 -30.68 -24.25
CA GLY A 650 -12.91 -30.88 -24.24
C GLY A 650 -13.44 -31.59 -25.48
N ASP A 651 -14.72 -31.91 -25.43
CA ASP A 651 -15.45 -32.59 -26.50
C ASP A 651 -16.09 -31.62 -27.50
N THR A 652 -15.95 -30.31 -27.29
CA THR A 652 -16.54 -29.26 -28.14
C THR A 652 -15.47 -28.25 -28.57
N PRO A 653 -15.65 -27.61 -29.77
CA PRO A 653 -14.77 -26.52 -30.17
C PRO A 653 -14.81 -25.37 -29.17
N LEU A 654 -13.64 -24.83 -28.84
CA LEU A 654 -13.48 -23.71 -27.94
C LEU A 654 -12.94 -22.50 -28.68
N THR A 655 -13.62 -21.37 -28.53
CA THR A 655 -13.20 -20.10 -29.13
C THR A 655 -12.86 -19.10 -28.01
N PHE A 656 -11.67 -18.53 -28.11
CA PHE A 656 -11.18 -17.49 -27.17
C PHE A 656 -10.46 -16.37 -27.92
N GLN A 657 -10.20 -15.27 -27.29
CA GLN A 657 -9.43 -14.16 -27.88
C GLN A 657 -8.13 -13.96 -27.09
N ILE A 658 -7.02 -13.83 -27.84
CA ILE A 658 -5.73 -13.42 -27.30
C ILE A 658 -5.23 -12.23 -28.11
N ASN A 659 -4.88 -11.12 -27.46
CA ASN A 659 -4.40 -9.90 -28.12
C ASN A 659 -5.27 -9.44 -29.31
N GLY A 660 -6.58 -9.55 -29.18
CA GLY A 660 -7.54 -9.20 -30.23
C GLY A 660 -7.69 -10.26 -31.37
N GLN A 661 -6.86 -11.30 -31.36
CA GLN A 661 -6.98 -12.40 -32.31
C GLN A 661 -7.95 -13.46 -31.77
N ARG A 662 -8.97 -13.77 -32.56
CA ARG A 662 -9.92 -14.84 -32.26
C ARG A 662 -9.35 -16.20 -32.68
N ILE A 663 -9.23 -17.11 -31.74
CA ILE A 663 -8.67 -18.46 -31.93
C ILE A 663 -9.77 -19.47 -31.63
N THR A 664 -9.90 -20.48 -32.47
CA THR A 664 -10.83 -21.59 -32.23
C THR A 664 -10.02 -22.88 -32.29
N LEU A 665 -10.04 -23.64 -31.17
CA LEU A 665 -9.45 -24.96 -31.09
C LEU A 665 -10.54 -26.04 -31.17
N LEU A 666 -10.35 -27.01 -32.05
CA LEU A 666 -11.18 -28.20 -32.12
C LEU A 666 -10.86 -29.16 -30.96
N PRO A 667 -11.75 -30.11 -30.61
CA PRO A 667 -11.48 -31.13 -29.61
C PRO A 667 -10.16 -31.86 -29.86
N GLY A 668 -9.29 -31.91 -28.84
CA GLY A 668 -7.96 -32.51 -28.95
C GLY A 668 -6.91 -31.69 -29.73
N GLU A 669 -7.28 -30.52 -30.25
CA GLU A 669 -6.34 -29.66 -30.96
C GLU A 669 -5.35 -28.97 -30.04
N VAL A 670 -4.10 -28.89 -30.54
CA VAL A 670 -2.99 -28.19 -29.90
C VAL A 670 -2.47 -27.13 -30.85
N GLN A 671 -2.39 -25.89 -30.40
CA GLN A 671 -1.88 -24.79 -31.22
C GLN A 671 -0.84 -23.99 -30.44
N ASN A 672 0.28 -23.66 -31.10
CA ASN A 672 1.24 -22.68 -30.58
C ASN A 672 0.85 -21.31 -31.12
N ILE A 673 0.64 -20.36 -30.20
CA ILE A 673 0.18 -19.00 -30.49
C ILE A 673 1.32 -18.06 -30.21
N CYS A 674 1.79 -17.33 -31.21
CA CYS A 674 2.77 -16.27 -31.04
C CYS A 674 2.05 -15.00 -30.54
N ILE A 675 2.42 -14.50 -29.37
CA ILE A 675 1.77 -13.34 -28.76
C ILE A 675 2.38 -12.03 -29.28
N ALA A 676 3.62 -12.06 -29.75
CA ALA A 676 4.36 -10.86 -30.13
C ALA A 676 4.02 -10.28 -31.50
N GLU A 677 3.47 -11.09 -32.42
CA GLU A 677 3.24 -10.66 -33.82
C GLU A 677 1.99 -9.78 -34.01
N ASN A 678 1.13 -9.61 -33.04
CA ASN A 678 -0.14 -8.90 -33.18
C ASN A 678 -0.28 -7.62 -32.33
N LEU A 679 0.82 -7.04 -31.85
CA LEU A 679 0.77 -5.67 -31.43
C LEU A 679 0.55 -4.79 -32.68
N PRO A 680 -0.50 -3.93 -32.70
CA PRO A 680 -0.73 -3.06 -33.84
C PRO A 680 0.53 -2.29 -34.16
N GLY A 681 0.92 -2.22 -35.44
CA GLY A 681 2.19 -1.72 -35.95
C GLY A 681 2.53 -0.28 -35.53
N ASN A 682 2.86 -0.13 -34.28
CA ASN A 682 3.42 1.07 -33.71
C ASN A 682 4.93 0.89 -33.68
N GLU A 683 5.65 1.61 -34.55
CA GLU A 683 7.11 1.60 -34.63
C GLU A 683 7.75 1.87 -33.26
N GLU A 684 7.08 2.63 -32.38
CA GLU A 684 7.52 2.88 -31.02
C GLU A 684 7.56 1.61 -30.14
N LEU A 685 6.69 0.64 -30.38
CA LEU A 685 6.65 -0.61 -29.62
C LEU A 685 7.62 -1.65 -30.17
N ALA A 686 8.02 -1.56 -31.42
CA ALA A 686 8.91 -2.53 -32.06
C ALA A 686 10.23 -2.69 -31.30
N GLN A 687 10.81 -1.60 -30.78
CA GLN A 687 12.04 -1.66 -29.99
C GLN A 687 11.89 -2.49 -28.70
N PHE A 688 10.71 -2.51 -28.08
CA PHE A 688 10.47 -3.27 -26.86
C PHE A 688 10.20 -4.76 -27.12
N CYS A 689 9.83 -5.11 -28.35
CA CYS A 689 9.69 -6.52 -28.77
C CYS A 689 11.07 -7.16 -29.05
N ASP A 690 12.09 -6.35 -29.30
CA ASP A 690 13.43 -6.84 -29.57
C ASP A 690 14.07 -7.46 -28.30
N PRO A 691 14.52 -8.73 -28.34
CA PRO A 691 15.26 -9.34 -27.23
C PRO A 691 16.52 -8.54 -26.83
N GLU A 692 17.16 -7.87 -27.79
CA GLU A 692 18.34 -7.02 -27.55
C GLU A 692 18.03 -5.78 -26.67
N PHE A 693 16.75 -5.46 -26.47
CA PHE A 693 16.38 -4.43 -25.51
C PHE A 693 16.89 -4.72 -24.09
N LEU A 694 16.92 -5.98 -23.70
CA LEU A 694 17.38 -6.42 -22.39
C LEU A 694 18.90 -6.55 -22.28
N VAL A 695 19.61 -6.53 -23.38
CA VAL A 695 21.06 -6.64 -23.42
C VAL A 695 21.68 -5.32 -22.92
N GLU A 696 22.67 -5.43 -22.04
CA GLU A 696 23.42 -4.28 -21.57
C GLU A 696 24.17 -3.63 -22.74
N PRO A 697 23.96 -2.35 -23.03
CA PRO A 697 24.69 -1.69 -24.12
C PRO A 697 26.15 -1.46 -23.75
N GLU A 698 27.04 -1.48 -24.72
CA GLU A 698 28.42 -1.05 -24.51
C GLU A 698 28.45 0.45 -24.18
N MET A 699 28.85 0.73 -22.96
CA MET A 699 29.02 2.09 -22.46
C MET A 699 30.49 2.45 -22.53
N GLY A 700 30.80 3.51 -23.26
CA GLY A 700 32.15 4.07 -23.27
C GLY A 700 32.58 4.63 -21.89
N ASN A 701 33.42 5.62 -21.85
CA ASN A 701 33.82 6.28 -20.60
C ASN A 701 32.59 6.90 -19.89
N ILE A 702 32.03 6.21 -18.91
CA ILE A 702 30.95 6.73 -18.08
C ILE A 702 31.52 7.54 -16.94
N MET A 703 30.86 8.67 -16.62
CA MET A 703 31.17 9.43 -15.42
C MET A 703 30.89 8.59 -14.17
N THR A 704 31.94 7.92 -13.68
CA THR A 704 31.87 7.08 -12.47
C THR A 704 31.84 7.90 -11.17
N ARG A 705 31.67 9.22 -11.23
CA ARG A 705 31.67 10.11 -10.06
C ARG A 705 30.34 10.81 -9.95
N MET A 706 29.57 10.46 -8.93
CA MET A 706 28.50 11.30 -8.44
C MET A 706 29.12 12.45 -7.62
N PRO A 707 28.95 13.70 -8.01
CA PRO A 707 29.14 14.80 -7.06
C PRO A 707 27.96 14.81 -6.10
N TYR A 708 28.20 14.54 -4.84
CA TYR A 708 27.28 14.85 -3.76
C TYR A 708 27.47 16.31 -3.34
#